data_e0916dccb75e05fffb53b33d8adef2a3
#
_entry.id   e0916dccb75e05fffb53b33d8adef2a3
#
_cell.length_a   1.000
_cell.length_b   1.000
_cell.length_c   1.000
_cell.angle_alpha   90.00
_cell.angle_beta   90.00
_cell.angle_gamma   90.00
#
_symmetry.space_group_name_H-M   'P 1'
#
loop_
_entity.id
_entity.type
_entity.pdbx_description
1 polymer ?
#
loop_
_entity_poly.entity_id
_entity_poly.type
_entity_poly.pdbx_seq_one_letter_code
_entity_poly.pdbx_strand_id
1 'polypeptide(L)'
;RQMCIRDRQQILIKASDTKGFFYALQSIRQLLPAAIESGQPVKNVAWSVPAVTIQDEPRFGFRGLLLDPVRCFIPKENVLRIIDCMAMLKINKLHFHLTDDNGWRIEIKKYPRLTEVGAWRVDRTDVPFHSRRNPKRGEPTPIGGFYTQEDIREIVAYAADRQIEVIPEIDVPAHSNAALAAYPQLACPVVKDFIGVLPGLGGRNSEIIYCAGNDSVFTFLQDIFDEILTLFPSRYIHVGGDEARKTNWEKCPLCQKRMKKQHLTNEEDLQGYFMKRISDYLRKKGREVIGWDELTNSSFLPEESIILGWQGMGTAALKAAEKGHRFIMTPARIMYLIRYQGPQWFEPVTYFGNNTLKDVFDYEPVQKDWKPEYESLLMGIQACMWTEFCNKPEDVDYLLFPRLAALAEVAWTPTGTKDWSGFLKRMDVYNAHLAEKGIVYARSMYNIQQTVTPVNGHLEVNLECLRPDVEIRYTLNGSNPAMSSHRYDGPIRVTKTQMVKAATFMDGKQMGEILDLQLTWNKATAKPLLGNKKNEMLLVNGLRGGLKYTDFEWCNWSRNDSISFTIDLLGKEKLNKFAIGCITNYGMGVHKPKMIRVEVSDDNRTYCAIGELNFSLEEIYKEGTFRNDYSLDMGGVSARYVRVTAKGAGICPKDHVRPDQEARIYFDEVMIE
;
A
#
# COMPACT_ATOMS: atom_id res chain seq x y z
N ARG A 1 7.09 34.87 2.66
CA ARG A 1 8.36 34.46 2.04
C ARG A 1 8.32 34.82 0.57
N GLN A 2 9.29 35.57 0.11
CA GLN A 2 9.29 36.06 -1.26
C GLN A 2 10.66 35.81 -1.88
N MET A 3 10.69 35.07 -2.99
CA MET A 3 11.83 34.96 -3.88
C MET A 3 11.48 35.73 -5.17
N CYS A 4 12.31 36.69 -5.53
CA CYS A 4 12.16 37.45 -6.78
C CYS A 4 13.41 37.26 -7.62
N ILE A 5 13.24 36.70 -8.83
CA ILE A 5 14.24 36.75 -9.90
C ILE A 5 13.77 37.87 -10.84
N ARG A 6 14.23 39.10 -10.60
CA ARG A 6 13.65 40.31 -11.23
C ARG A 6 14.27 40.69 -12.58
N ASP A 7 15.50 40.29 -12.81
CA ASP A 7 16.21 40.60 -14.06
C ASP A 7 17.25 39.50 -14.41
N ARG A 8 17.92 39.68 -15.52
CA ARG A 8 18.89 38.68 -16.03
C ARG A 8 20.16 38.54 -15.20
N GLN A 9 20.31 39.27 -14.10
CA GLN A 9 21.58 39.37 -13.36
C GLN A 9 21.47 39.08 -11.86
N GLN A 10 20.27 39.08 -11.27
CA GLN A 10 20.10 38.94 -9.82
C GLN A 10 19.02 37.94 -9.41
N ILE A 11 19.35 37.13 -8.42
CA ILE A 11 18.40 36.31 -7.67
C ILE A 11 18.31 36.92 -6.28
N LEU A 12 17.12 37.42 -5.90
CA LEU A 12 16.85 37.96 -4.58
C LEU A 12 16.00 36.98 -3.78
N ILE A 13 16.51 36.54 -2.64
CA ILE A 13 15.78 35.65 -1.69
C ILE A 13 15.51 36.44 -0.42
N LYS A 14 14.23 36.46 0.02
CA LYS A 14 13.81 37.01 1.31
C LYS A 14 13.09 35.92 2.09
N ALA A 15 13.50 35.66 3.31
CA ALA A 15 12.89 34.66 4.20
C ALA A 15 12.93 35.16 5.64
N SER A 16 12.01 34.69 6.49
CA SER A 16 11.92 35.04 7.90
C SER A 16 12.93 34.27 8.78
N ASP A 17 13.42 33.12 8.28
CA ASP A 17 14.32 32.24 9.02
C ASP A 17 15.22 31.43 8.06
N THR A 18 16.17 30.68 8.61
CA THR A 18 17.09 29.81 7.86
C THR A 18 16.39 28.72 7.07
N LYS A 19 15.28 28.18 7.60
CA LYS A 19 14.48 27.17 6.88
C LYS A 19 13.87 27.74 5.60
N GLY A 20 13.40 29.00 5.65
CA GLY A 20 12.87 29.68 4.49
C GLY A 20 13.92 29.89 3.40
N PHE A 21 15.16 30.23 3.75
CA PHE A 21 16.28 30.29 2.80
C PHE A 21 16.57 28.92 2.18
N PHE A 22 16.63 27.87 3.00
CA PHE A 22 16.84 26.51 2.49
C PHE A 22 15.76 26.11 1.47
N TYR A 23 14.48 26.34 1.77
CA TYR A 23 13.40 26.00 0.85
C TYR A 23 13.40 26.84 -0.42
N ALA A 24 13.86 28.10 -0.37
CA ALA A 24 14.06 28.91 -1.56
C ALA A 24 15.17 28.33 -2.47
N LEU A 25 16.26 27.85 -1.88
CA LEU A 25 17.33 27.17 -2.63
C LEU A 25 16.81 25.88 -3.29
N GLN A 26 15.95 25.11 -2.63
CA GLN A 26 15.32 23.95 -3.26
C GLN A 26 14.41 24.34 -4.43
N SER A 27 13.71 25.48 -4.36
CA SER A 27 12.94 26.01 -5.50
C SER A 27 13.85 26.38 -6.67
N ILE A 28 14.99 27.04 -6.42
CA ILE A 28 15.99 27.36 -7.47
C ILE A 28 16.53 26.06 -8.10
N ARG A 29 16.85 25.06 -7.28
CA ARG A 29 17.33 23.75 -7.77
C ARG A 29 16.34 23.11 -8.74
N GLN A 30 15.04 23.14 -8.44
CA GLN A 30 14.01 22.62 -9.34
C GLN A 30 13.80 23.46 -10.61
N LEU A 31 14.16 24.73 -10.61
CA LEU A 31 14.11 25.61 -11.80
C LEU A 31 15.32 25.45 -12.71
N LEU A 32 16.42 24.91 -12.20
CA LEU A 32 17.63 24.65 -12.98
C LEU A 32 17.46 23.39 -13.86
N PRO A 33 18.22 23.24 -14.95
CA PRO A 33 18.27 22.01 -15.73
C PRO A 33 18.58 20.80 -14.84
N ALA A 34 17.96 19.65 -15.13
CA ALA A 34 18.14 18.40 -14.37
C ALA A 34 19.61 17.97 -14.23
N ALA A 35 20.48 18.38 -15.17
CA ALA A 35 21.93 18.18 -15.10
C ALA A 35 22.59 18.71 -13.82
N ILE A 36 21.88 19.56 -13.02
CA ILE A 36 22.35 19.98 -11.68
C ILE A 36 22.50 18.80 -10.71
N GLU A 37 21.80 17.72 -10.96
CA GLU A 37 21.82 16.51 -10.15
C GLU A 37 22.99 15.56 -10.52
N SER A 38 23.70 15.84 -11.63
CA SER A 38 24.82 15.01 -12.08
C SER A 38 25.95 15.00 -11.06
N GLY A 39 26.46 13.82 -10.73
CA GLY A 39 27.65 13.65 -9.89
C GLY A 39 28.96 13.99 -10.61
N GLN A 40 28.89 14.35 -11.90
CA GLN A 40 30.04 14.68 -12.74
C GLN A 40 29.87 16.05 -13.42
N PRO A 41 30.93 16.78 -13.71
CA PRO A 41 30.84 18.04 -14.45
C PRO A 41 30.18 17.85 -15.81
N VAL A 42 29.09 18.57 -16.07
CA VAL A 42 28.37 18.52 -17.35
C VAL A 42 28.72 19.73 -18.19
N LYS A 43 29.10 19.47 -19.47
CA LYS A 43 29.41 20.50 -20.46
C LYS A 43 28.19 20.78 -21.34
N ASN A 44 28.17 21.99 -21.95
CA ASN A 44 27.14 22.40 -22.91
C ASN A 44 25.70 22.50 -22.33
N VAL A 45 25.58 22.78 -21.04
CA VAL A 45 24.29 23.05 -20.38
C VAL A 45 24.13 24.55 -20.19
N ALA A 46 23.03 25.10 -20.65
CA ALA A 46 22.64 26.49 -20.34
C ALA A 46 22.15 26.57 -18.89
N TRP A 47 23.04 26.96 -17.99
CA TRP A 47 22.71 27.17 -16.56
C TRP A 47 21.91 28.45 -16.38
N SER A 48 20.60 28.36 -16.60
CA SER A 48 19.68 29.49 -16.49
C SER A 48 18.40 29.06 -15.76
N VAL A 49 17.78 30.01 -15.13
CA VAL A 49 16.45 29.87 -14.51
C VAL A 49 15.51 30.90 -15.12
N PRO A 50 14.22 30.64 -15.25
CA PRO A 50 13.26 31.58 -15.76
C PRO A 50 13.19 32.83 -14.85
N ALA A 51 12.94 34.02 -15.43
CA ALA A 51 12.61 35.20 -14.66
C ALA A 51 11.23 35.04 -14.05
N VAL A 52 11.17 34.91 -12.73
CA VAL A 52 9.95 34.57 -11.99
C VAL A 52 9.93 35.22 -10.61
N THR A 53 8.74 35.56 -10.12
CA THR A 53 8.52 35.92 -8.71
C THR A 53 7.74 34.79 -8.03
N ILE A 54 8.31 34.24 -6.96
CA ILE A 54 7.67 33.18 -6.16
C ILE A 54 7.42 33.78 -4.76
N GLN A 55 6.16 33.82 -4.35
CA GLN A 55 5.76 34.09 -2.98
C GLN A 55 5.08 32.86 -2.44
N ASP A 56 5.67 32.26 -1.40
CA ASP A 56 5.36 30.87 -1.05
C ASP A 56 5.49 30.63 0.46
N GLU A 57 4.60 29.81 1.01
CA GLU A 57 4.64 29.31 2.38
C GLU A 57 3.95 27.95 2.48
N PRO A 58 4.38 27.08 3.39
CA PRO A 58 3.73 25.78 3.55
C PRO A 58 2.36 25.92 4.20
N ARG A 59 1.39 25.16 3.71
CA ARG A 59 0.06 25.00 4.33
C ARG A 59 0.17 24.35 5.71
N PHE A 60 1.00 23.29 5.84
CA PHE A 60 1.18 22.55 7.09
C PHE A 60 2.61 22.63 7.62
N GLY A 61 2.72 22.74 8.94
CA GLY A 61 4.01 22.67 9.66
C GLY A 61 4.65 21.29 9.66
N PHE A 62 3.85 20.24 9.73
CA PHE A 62 4.28 18.84 9.65
C PHE A 62 4.01 18.29 8.23
N ARG A 63 5.07 17.91 7.52
CA ARG A 63 5.05 17.32 6.19
C ARG A 63 5.93 16.09 6.23
N GLY A 64 5.32 14.91 6.43
CA GLY A 64 6.00 13.68 6.82
C GLY A 64 6.13 12.64 5.73
N LEU A 65 7.18 11.83 5.85
CA LEU A 65 7.34 10.55 5.20
C LEU A 65 7.73 9.52 6.28
N LEU A 66 6.91 8.47 6.45
CA LEU A 66 7.36 7.26 7.13
C LEU A 66 8.15 6.40 6.14
N LEU A 67 9.32 5.94 6.56
CA LEU A 67 10.15 4.99 5.85
C LEU A 67 10.29 3.71 6.68
N ASP A 68 9.97 2.56 6.09
CA ASP A 68 10.04 1.24 6.70
C ASP A 68 11.29 0.46 6.23
N PRO A 69 12.42 0.51 6.93
CA PRO A 69 13.57 -0.35 6.66
C PRO A 69 13.43 -1.74 7.27
N VAL A 70 12.28 -2.07 7.87
CA VAL A 70 12.11 -3.33 8.60
C VAL A 70 11.74 -4.46 7.68
N ARG A 71 10.68 -4.31 6.86
CA ARG A 71 10.21 -5.38 5.98
C ARG A 71 11.19 -5.58 4.82
N CYS A 72 11.77 -4.51 4.29
CA CYS A 72 12.92 -4.52 3.38
C CYS A 72 14.02 -3.67 3.97
N PHE A 73 15.19 -4.25 4.26
CA PHE A 73 16.31 -3.45 4.78
C PHE A 73 16.79 -2.44 3.73
N ILE A 74 16.83 -1.18 4.10
CA ILE A 74 17.26 -0.07 3.26
C ILE A 74 18.66 0.36 3.72
N PRO A 75 19.72 0.14 2.92
CA PRO A 75 21.06 0.59 3.26
C PRO A 75 21.12 2.10 3.54
N LYS A 76 22.03 2.53 4.40
CA LYS A 76 22.18 3.93 4.81
C LYS A 76 22.26 4.88 3.62
N GLU A 77 23.03 4.54 2.60
CA GLU A 77 23.22 5.36 1.39
C GLU A 77 21.91 5.62 0.65
N ASN A 78 21.01 4.62 0.65
CA ASN A 78 19.67 4.78 0.07
C ASN A 78 18.77 5.66 0.96
N VAL A 79 18.89 5.56 2.29
CA VAL A 79 18.19 6.47 3.21
C VAL A 79 18.64 7.93 2.98
N LEU A 80 19.95 8.18 2.87
CA LEU A 80 20.49 9.51 2.59
C LEU A 80 19.98 10.05 1.23
N ARG A 81 19.90 9.20 0.22
CA ARG A 81 19.34 9.55 -1.10
C ARG A 81 17.85 9.92 -1.02
N ILE A 82 17.05 9.20 -0.24
CA ILE A 82 15.63 9.52 0.00
C ILE A 82 15.51 10.86 0.74
N ILE A 83 16.36 11.12 1.74
CA ILE A 83 16.42 12.41 2.45
C ILE A 83 16.70 13.56 1.48
N ASP A 84 17.58 13.40 0.50
CA ASP A 84 17.82 14.39 -0.56
C ASP A 84 16.55 14.70 -1.37
N CYS A 85 15.79 13.66 -1.72
CA CYS A 85 14.52 13.83 -2.45
C CYS A 85 13.45 14.51 -1.59
N MET A 86 13.39 14.16 -0.30
CA MET A 86 12.52 14.84 0.67
C MET A 86 12.87 16.33 0.78
N ALA A 87 14.16 16.65 0.84
CA ALA A 87 14.64 18.04 0.89
C ALA A 87 14.23 18.82 -0.36
N MET A 88 14.41 18.27 -1.55
CA MET A 88 14.00 18.88 -2.82
C MET A 88 12.49 19.18 -2.84
N LEU A 89 11.68 18.29 -2.27
CA LEU A 89 10.23 18.42 -2.13
C LEU A 89 9.78 19.23 -0.90
N LYS A 90 10.73 19.73 -0.10
CA LYS A 90 10.46 20.51 1.13
C LYS A 90 9.66 19.73 2.19
N ILE A 91 9.75 18.41 2.18
CA ILE A 91 9.25 17.53 3.23
C ILE A 91 10.22 17.62 4.41
N ASN A 92 9.71 17.75 5.64
CA ASN A 92 10.53 18.14 6.78
C ASN A 92 10.51 17.19 7.98
N LYS A 93 9.82 16.04 7.85
CA LYS A 93 9.77 15.01 8.87
C LYS A 93 10.04 13.65 8.23
N LEU A 94 11.06 12.95 8.71
CA LEU A 94 11.29 11.54 8.43
C LEU A 94 10.85 10.74 9.64
N HIS A 95 9.74 10.05 9.53
CA HIS A 95 9.29 9.06 10.51
C HIS A 95 10.02 7.74 10.19
N PHE A 96 10.92 7.31 11.08
CA PHE A 96 11.81 6.20 10.84
C PHE A 96 11.34 4.98 11.63
N HIS A 97 10.67 4.05 10.94
CA HIS A 97 10.08 2.84 11.51
C HIS A 97 11.16 1.77 11.68
N LEU A 98 11.75 1.70 12.89
CA LEU A 98 12.97 0.94 13.13
C LEU A 98 12.75 -0.47 13.67
N THR A 99 11.54 -0.81 14.11
CA THR A 99 11.22 -2.09 14.76
C THR A 99 9.85 -2.59 14.36
N ASP A 100 9.77 -3.90 14.05
CA ASP A 100 8.52 -4.58 13.74
C ASP A 100 8.72 -6.11 13.91
N ASP A 101 7.71 -6.91 13.66
CA ASP A 101 7.76 -8.38 13.66
C ASP A 101 8.83 -8.96 12.73
N ASN A 102 9.15 -8.22 11.65
CA ASN A 102 10.02 -8.64 10.56
C ASN A 102 11.48 -8.22 10.74
N GLY A 103 11.80 -7.48 11.81
CA GLY A 103 13.17 -7.09 12.09
C GLY A 103 13.32 -5.99 13.14
N TRP A 104 14.50 -5.94 13.70
CA TRP A 104 14.99 -4.87 14.59
C TRP A 104 16.16 -4.15 13.91
N ARG A 105 16.07 -2.85 13.65
CA ARG A 105 16.97 -2.15 12.73
C ARG A 105 17.94 -1.17 13.38
N ILE A 106 17.99 -1.06 14.69
CA ILE A 106 18.87 -0.12 15.39
C ILE A 106 19.69 -0.82 16.46
N GLU A 107 21.00 -0.52 16.49
CA GLU A 107 21.90 -1.01 17.52
C GLU A 107 21.54 -0.45 18.90
N ILE A 108 21.33 -1.34 19.87
CA ILE A 108 21.17 -1.04 21.29
C ILE A 108 22.28 -1.77 22.05
N LYS A 109 23.27 -1.02 22.53
CA LYS A 109 24.49 -1.59 23.14
C LYS A 109 24.19 -2.44 24.36
N LYS A 110 23.20 -2.01 25.18
CA LYS A 110 22.79 -2.76 26.38
C LYS A 110 22.12 -4.11 26.02
N TYR A 111 21.54 -4.23 24.82
CA TYR A 111 20.78 -5.40 24.38
C TYR A 111 21.27 -5.91 23.02
N PRO A 112 22.52 -6.44 22.89
CA PRO A 112 23.15 -6.77 21.60
C PRO A 112 22.37 -7.84 20.80
N ARG A 113 21.66 -8.74 21.47
CA ARG A 113 20.84 -9.76 20.79
C ARG A 113 19.73 -9.17 19.93
N LEU A 114 19.34 -7.91 20.13
CA LEU A 114 18.37 -7.24 19.24
C LEU A 114 18.90 -7.15 17.80
N THR A 115 20.19 -6.95 17.62
CA THR A 115 20.83 -6.91 16.30
C THR A 115 21.50 -8.24 15.91
N GLU A 116 21.93 -9.06 16.87
CA GLU A 116 22.48 -10.39 16.59
C GLU A 116 21.42 -11.39 16.14
N VAL A 117 20.19 -11.29 16.68
CA VAL A 117 19.07 -12.20 16.40
C VAL A 117 17.91 -11.45 15.74
N GLY A 118 17.46 -10.35 16.35
CA GLY A 118 16.26 -9.64 15.93
C GLY A 118 16.38 -8.95 14.56
N ALA A 119 17.59 -8.68 14.08
CA ALA A 119 17.81 -8.06 12.78
C ALA A 119 17.74 -9.03 11.60
N TRP A 120 17.65 -10.35 11.84
CA TRP A 120 17.85 -11.38 10.84
C TRP A 120 16.70 -12.37 10.77
N ARG A 121 16.28 -12.75 9.55
CA ARG A 121 15.17 -13.67 9.31
C ARG A 121 15.48 -14.69 8.21
N VAL A 122 14.65 -15.72 8.12
CA VAL A 122 14.72 -16.72 7.05
C VAL A 122 14.45 -16.08 5.69
N ASP A 123 15.08 -16.62 4.65
CA ASP A 123 14.80 -16.20 3.27
C ASP A 123 13.49 -16.82 2.78
N ARG A 124 12.58 -15.95 2.34
CA ARG A 124 11.29 -16.24 1.68
C ARG A 124 11.03 -15.19 0.60
N THR A 125 12.08 -14.59 0.03
CA THR A 125 11.95 -13.49 -0.94
C THR A 125 11.40 -13.94 -2.29
N ASP A 126 11.48 -15.23 -2.59
CA ASP A 126 10.85 -15.87 -3.75
C ASP A 126 9.33 -15.99 -3.66
N VAL A 127 8.76 -15.77 -2.47
CA VAL A 127 7.33 -15.85 -2.21
C VAL A 127 6.79 -14.47 -1.83
N PRO A 128 5.62 -14.04 -2.36
CA PRO A 128 4.98 -12.79 -1.95
C PRO A 128 4.80 -12.70 -0.44
N PHE A 129 5.00 -11.54 0.14
CA PHE A 129 5.03 -11.29 1.59
C PHE A 129 3.88 -11.96 2.36
N HIS A 130 2.65 -11.81 1.86
CA HIS A 130 1.44 -12.35 2.48
C HIS A 130 1.32 -13.89 2.41
N SER A 131 2.18 -14.56 1.62
CA SER A 131 2.18 -16.02 1.46
C SER A 131 3.36 -16.68 2.18
N ARG A 132 4.26 -15.90 2.80
CA ARG A 132 5.47 -16.39 3.46
C ARG A 132 5.12 -17.15 4.74
N ARG A 133 5.63 -18.39 4.83
CA ARG A 133 5.46 -19.21 6.04
C ARG A 133 6.43 -18.81 7.14
N ASN A 134 5.97 -18.93 8.39
CA ASN A 134 6.76 -18.66 9.58
C ASN A 134 8.04 -19.51 9.63
N PRO A 135 9.10 -19.02 10.31
CA PRO A 135 10.35 -19.74 10.46
C PRO A 135 10.18 -20.97 11.37
N LYS A 136 10.97 -22.00 11.12
CA LYS A 136 11.14 -23.13 12.02
C LYS A 136 12.41 -22.95 12.85
N ARG A 137 12.46 -23.55 14.03
CA ARG A 137 13.66 -23.55 14.88
C ARG A 137 14.86 -24.12 14.13
N GLY A 138 15.98 -23.39 14.10
CA GLY A 138 17.23 -23.83 13.47
C GLY A 138 17.32 -23.55 11.96
N GLU A 139 16.33 -22.93 11.33
CA GLU A 139 16.48 -22.47 9.94
C GLU A 139 17.50 -21.31 9.85
N PRO A 140 18.34 -21.28 8.78
CA PRO A 140 19.25 -20.16 8.53
C PRO A 140 18.50 -18.84 8.35
N THR A 141 19.07 -17.75 8.86
CA THR A 141 18.47 -16.41 8.82
C THR A 141 19.37 -15.41 8.09
N PRO A 142 19.53 -15.50 6.74
CA PRO A 142 20.47 -14.68 5.98
C PRO A 142 19.93 -13.30 5.61
N ILE A 143 18.62 -13.06 5.77
CA ILE A 143 17.98 -11.81 5.31
C ILE A 143 17.85 -10.83 6.46
N GLY A 144 18.41 -9.63 6.29
CA GLY A 144 18.29 -8.58 7.30
C GLY A 144 19.38 -7.52 7.19
N GLY A 145 19.61 -6.85 8.28
CA GLY A 145 20.55 -5.74 8.44
C GLY A 145 20.11 -4.83 9.58
N PHE A 146 20.98 -3.93 10.00
CA PHE A 146 20.67 -2.91 11.00
C PHE A 146 21.59 -1.71 10.82
N TYR A 147 21.24 -0.61 11.44
CA TYR A 147 22.06 0.59 11.53
C TYR A 147 22.81 0.59 12.86
N THR A 148 24.12 0.82 12.78
CA THR A 148 24.92 1.11 13.98
C THR A 148 24.51 2.46 14.55
N GLN A 149 24.84 2.72 15.81
CA GLN A 149 24.60 4.04 16.39
C GLN A 149 25.33 5.17 15.63
N GLU A 150 26.46 4.86 14.99
CA GLU A 150 27.18 5.83 14.15
C GLU A 150 26.41 6.10 12.84
N ASP A 151 25.88 5.06 12.18
CA ASP A 151 25.02 5.25 11.00
C ASP A 151 23.81 6.13 11.33
N ILE A 152 23.18 5.93 12.49
CA ILE A 152 22.07 6.76 12.93
C ILE A 152 22.49 8.22 13.13
N ARG A 153 23.65 8.47 13.79
CA ARG A 153 24.16 9.84 13.96
C ARG A 153 24.41 10.53 12.61
N GLU A 154 24.98 9.80 11.65
CA GLU A 154 25.18 10.30 10.29
C GLU A 154 23.86 10.63 9.61
N ILE A 155 22.87 9.72 9.63
CA ILE A 155 21.54 9.95 9.07
C ILE A 155 20.87 11.17 9.68
N VAL A 156 20.90 11.29 11.00
CA VAL A 156 20.28 12.41 11.74
C VAL A 156 20.96 13.74 11.41
N ALA A 157 22.30 13.78 11.38
CA ALA A 157 23.04 14.97 11.02
C ALA A 157 22.79 15.39 9.57
N TYR A 158 22.81 14.42 8.63
CA TYR A 158 22.55 14.64 7.22
C TYR A 158 21.13 15.20 6.95
N ALA A 159 20.14 14.69 7.69
CA ALA A 159 18.77 15.17 7.65
C ALA A 159 18.64 16.59 8.23
N ALA A 160 19.32 16.87 9.36
CA ALA A 160 19.30 18.17 10.02
C ALA A 160 19.86 19.29 9.10
N ASP A 161 20.96 19.02 8.39
CA ASP A 161 21.53 19.93 7.39
C ASP A 161 20.52 20.27 6.27
N ARG A 162 19.54 19.40 6.05
CA ARG A 162 18.44 19.53 5.05
C ARG A 162 17.12 20.02 5.64
N GLN A 163 17.15 20.49 6.87
CA GLN A 163 15.96 20.96 7.62
C GLN A 163 14.89 19.87 7.79
N ILE A 164 15.33 18.61 7.89
CA ILE A 164 14.48 17.44 8.12
C ILE A 164 14.76 16.90 9.52
N GLU A 165 13.70 16.78 10.32
CA GLU A 165 13.73 16.15 11.63
C GLU A 165 13.46 14.65 11.49
N VAL A 166 14.33 13.81 12.06
CA VAL A 166 14.16 12.35 12.08
C VAL A 166 13.44 11.95 13.38
N ILE A 167 12.26 11.38 13.25
CA ILE A 167 11.41 10.90 14.35
C ILE A 167 11.55 9.39 14.41
N PRO A 168 12.21 8.81 15.43
CA PRO A 168 12.33 7.36 15.57
C PRO A 168 11.01 6.76 16.03
N GLU A 169 10.71 5.56 15.51
CA GLU A 169 9.63 4.71 16.01
C GLU A 169 10.21 3.43 16.60
N ILE A 170 9.81 3.14 17.84
CA ILE A 170 9.97 1.85 18.50
C ILE A 170 8.55 1.36 18.81
N ASP A 171 8.07 0.48 17.97
CA ASP A 171 6.68 0.03 18.00
C ASP A 171 6.42 -0.93 19.16
N VAL A 172 5.40 -0.62 19.96
CA VAL A 172 4.96 -1.37 21.14
C VAL A 172 3.44 -1.22 21.35
N PRO A 173 2.75 -2.19 21.94
CA PRO A 173 3.24 -3.47 22.45
C PRO A 173 3.25 -4.58 21.40
N ALA A 174 2.60 -4.35 20.24
CA ALA A 174 2.57 -5.26 19.10
C ALA A 174 3.83 -5.08 18.22
N HIS A 175 3.83 -5.71 17.04
CA HIS A 175 4.95 -5.63 16.09
C HIS A 175 6.32 -5.91 16.72
N SER A 176 6.34 -6.88 17.65
CA SER A 176 7.47 -7.09 18.56
C SER A 176 8.16 -8.46 18.43
N ASN A 177 7.77 -9.30 17.45
CA ASN A 177 8.34 -10.63 17.29
C ASN A 177 9.87 -10.62 17.13
N ALA A 178 10.45 -9.62 16.45
CA ALA A 178 11.90 -9.50 16.33
C ALA A 178 12.61 -9.32 17.68
N ALA A 179 12.07 -8.46 18.53
CA ALA A 179 12.59 -8.27 19.88
C ALA A 179 12.35 -9.51 20.77
N LEU A 180 11.19 -10.11 20.65
CA LEU A 180 10.83 -11.32 21.43
C LEU A 180 11.56 -12.58 20.94
N ALA A 181 11.99 -12.65 19.69
CA ALA A 181 12.91 -13.69 19.22
C ALA A 181 14.29 -13.56 19.90
N ALA A 182 14.74 -12.33 20.12
CA ALA A 182 16.00 -12.06 20.84
C ALA A 182 15.86 -12.26 22.36
N TYR A 183 14.72 -11.87 22.95
CA TYR A 183 14.45 -11.86 24.40
C TYR A 183 13.08 -12.48 24.72
N PRO A 184 12.90 -13.80 24.54
CA PRO A 184 11.58 -14.46 24.64
C PRO A 184 10.94 -14.39 26.04
N GLN A 185 11.72 -14.15 27.08
CA GLN A 185 11.22 -13.95 28.46
C GLN A 185 10.37 -12.68 28.63
N LEU A 186 10.35 -11.78 27.64
CA LEU A 186 9.51 -10.58 27.62
C LEU A 186 8.10 -10.82 27.08
N ALA A 187 7.88 -11.98 26.44
CA ALA A 187 6.55 -12.45 26.03
C ALA A 187 5.72 -12.94 27.23
N CYS A 188 4.42 -13.09 27.05
CA CYS A 188 3.57 -13.69 28.06
C CYS A 188 3.98 -15.14 28.36
N PRO A 189 4.04 -15.59 29.63
CA PRO A 189 4.47 -16.94 30.01
C PRO A 189 3.56 -18.06 29.48
N VAL A 190 2.39 -17.72 28.97
CA VAL A 190 1.48 -18.67 28.29
C VAL A 190 1.95 -19.04 26.89
N VAL A 191 2.82 -18.26 26.26
CA VAL A 191 3.42 -18.54 24.96
C VAL A 191 4.48 -19.62 25.16
N LYS A 192 4.27 -20.80 24.54
CA LYS A 192 5.21 -21.93 24.60
C LYS A 192 5.86 -22.21 23.26
N ASP A 193 5.32 -21.64 22.19
CA ASP A 193 5.81 -21.83 20.84
C ASP A 193 7.14 -21.12 20.60
N PHE A 194 7.85 -21.58 19.57
CA PHE A 194 9.07 -20.92 19.11
C PHE A 194 8.74 -19.50 18.58
N ILE A 195 9.41 -18.50 19.11
CA ILE A 195 9.33 -17.12 18.64
C ILE A 195 10.50 -16.89 17.69
N GLY A 196 10.21 -16.57 16.43
CA GLY A 196 11.21 -16.21 15.43
C GLY A 196 10.88 -14.88 14.80
N VAL A 197 11.87 -14.28 14.14
CA VAL A 197 11.67 -13.07 13.33
C VAL A 197 10.85 -13.44 12.11
N LEU A 198 9.69 -12.79 11.91
CA LEU A 198 8.72 -13.19 10.90
C LEU A 198 9.17 -12.77 9.49
N PRO A 199 9.09 -13.67 8.49
CA PRO A 199 9.40 -13.31 7.10
C PRO A 199 8.22 -12.65 6.36
N GLY A 200 7.00 -12.76 6.90
CA GLY A 200 5.74 -12.30 6.32
C GLY A 200 4.73 -11.89 7.40
N LEU A 201 3.43 -12.06 7.13
CA LEU A 201 2.34 -11.66 8.04
C LEU A 201 2.31 -12.39 9.40
N GLY A 202 2.98 -13.52 9.53
CA GLY A 202 3.09 -14.25 10.79
C GLY A 202 1.84 -15.03 11.23
N GLY A 203 0.65 -14.71 10.78
CA GLY A 203 -0.60 -15.34 11.21
C GLY A 203 -0.76 -15.25 12.73
N ARG A 204 -0.90 -16.41 13.44
CA ARG A 204 -1.00 -16.42 14.91
C ARG A 204 0.28 -16.00 15.63
N ASN A 205 1.43 -16.06 14.99
CA ASN A 205 2.68 -15.64 15.60
C ASN A 205 2.74 -14.10 15.78
N SER A 206 2.06 -13.33 14.92
CA SER A 206 1.94 -11.87 15.10
C SER A 206 1.06 -11.48 16.31
N GLU A 207 0.34 -12.44 16.94
CA GLU A 207 -0.36 -12.21 18.20
C GLU A 207 0.54 -12.31 19.43
N ILE A 208 1.82 -12.67 19.25
CA ILE A 208 2.82 -12.72 20.33
C ILE A 208 3.39 -11.32 20.51
N ILE A 209 2.94 -10.64 21.54
CA ILE A 209 3.28 -9.25 21.85
C ILE A 209 3.93 -9.16 23.24
N TYR A 210 4.54 -8.01 23.59
CA TYR A 210 5.11 -7.79 24.91
C TYR A 210 4.09 -8.07 26.02
N CYS A 211 4.56 -8.70 27.11
CA CYS A 211 3.71 -8.99 28.27
C CYS A 211 3.46 -7.73 29.12
N ALA A 212 2.25 -7.17 29.08
CA ALA A 212 1.90 -5.98 29.83
C ALA A 212 1.89 -6.17 31.36
N GLY A 213 1.84 -7.42 31.82
CA GLY A 213 1.92 -7.78 33.23
C GLY A 213 3.35 -7.90 33.79
N ASN A 214 4.36 -7.94 32.93
CA ASN A 214 5.78 -8.14 33.29
C ASN A 214 6.51 -6.79 33.40
N ASP A 215 6.95 -6.43 34.61
CA ASP A 215 7.66 -5.16 34.82
C ASP A 215 9.03 -5.11 34.14
N SER A 216 9.67 -6.26 33.86
CA SER A 216 10.92 -6.32 33.10
C SER A 216 10.78 -5.79 31.67
N VAL A 217 9.58 -5.86 31.07
CA VAL A 217 9.29 -5.26 29.76
C VAL A 217 9.47 -3.75 29.82
N PHE A 218 8.95 -3.11 30.86
CA PHE A 218 9.07 -1.66 30.99
C PHE A 218 10.50 -1.23 31.25
N THR A 219 11.26 -1.96 32.07
CA THR A 219 12.69 -1.70 32.29
C THR A 219 13.47 -1.84 30.97
N PHE A 220 13.21 -2.91 30.23
CA PHE A 220 13.84 -3.15 28.93
C PHE A 220 13.55 -2.00 27.95
N LEU A 221 12.29 -1.57 27.82
CA LEU A 221 11.91 -0.49 26.91
C LEU A 221 12.49 0.87 27.37
N GLN A 222 12.52 1.14 28.68
CA GLN A 222 13.13 2.36 29.21
C GLN A 222 14.62 2.43 28.90
N ASP A 223 15.34 1.33 29.05
CA ASP A 223 16.77 1.24 28.71
C ASP A 223 17.00 1.48 27.20
N ILE A 224 16.11 0.94 26.33
CA ILE A 224 16.16 1.19 24.88
C ILE A 224 15.94 2.67 24.60
N PHE A 225 14.89 3.26 25.18
CA PHE A 225 14.61 4.68 24.97
C PHE A 225 15.74 5.58 25.49
N ASP A 226 16.42 5.22 26.58
CA ASP A 226 17.56 5.99 27.05
C ASP A 226 18.70 6.05 26.01
N GLU A 227 18.99 4.95 25.29
CA GLU A 227 19.95 4.98 24.19
C GLU A 227 19.41 5.75 22.97
N ILE A 228 18.14 5.53 22.57
CA ILE A 228 17.48 6.24 21.47
C ILE A 228 17.53 7.77 21.66
N LEU A 229 17.26 8.24 22.88
CA LEU A 229 17.24 9.67 23.19
C LEU A 229 18.61 10.35 23.05
N THR A 230 19.72 9.58 23.09
CA THR A 230 21.08 10.11 22.84
C THR A 230 21.38 10.25 21.34
N LEU A 231 20.66 9.53 20.50
CA LEU A 231 20.89 9.48 19.05
C LEU A 231 19.96 10.43 18.27
N PHE A 232 18.74 10.61 18.76
CA PHE A 232 17.72 11.42 18.09
C PHE A 232 17.41 12.68 18.90
N PRO A 233 17.78 13.87 18.40
CA PRO A 233 17.47 15.14 19.04
C PRO A 233 15.99 15.55 18.88
N SER A 234 15.22 14.80 18.09
CA SER A 234 13.81 15.09 17.85
C SER A 234 13.03 15.28 19.15
N ARG A 235 12.20 16.29 19.18
CA ARG A 235 11.20 16.49 20.23
C ARG A 235 10.21 15.32 20.32
N TYR A 236 9.97 14.65 19.18
CA TYR A 236 8.97 13.60 19.02
C TYR A 236 9.59 12.21 19.05
N ILE A 237 8.92 11.28 19.73
CA ILE A 237 9.20 9.84 19.69
C ILE A 237 7.90 9.14 19.34
N HIS A 238 7.91 8.30 18.29
CA HIS A 238 6.78 7.47 17.96
C HIS A 238 6.86 6.12 18.68
N VAL A 239 5.76 5.69 19.28
CA VAL A 239 5.71 4.49 20.14
C VAL A 239 4.76 3.41 19.59
N GLY A 240 4.28 3.56 18.36
CA GLY A 240 3.37 2.61 17.73
C GLY A 240 1.98 2.60 18.37
N GLY A 241 1.56 1.44 18.82
CA GLY A 241 0.28 1.23 19.51
C GLY A 241 -0.80 0.56 18.66
N ASP A 242 -0.48 0.23 17.42
CA ASP A 242 -1.38 -0.36 16.44
C ASP A 242 -1.46 -1.89 16.53
N GLU A 243 -2.53 -2.43 15.98
CA GLU A 243 -2.79 -3.85 15.69
C GLU A 243 -2.52 -4.83 16.86
N ALA A 244 -2.45 -4.36 18.10
CA ALA A 244 -2.19 -5.19 19.27
C ALA A 244 -3.31 -6.19 19.54
N ARG A 245 -3.08 -7.47 19.19
CA ARG A 245 -4.02 -8.56 19.48
C ARG A 245 -3.82 -9.08 20.90
N LYS A 246 -4.85 -9.02 21.74
CA LYS A 246 -4.78 -9.29 23.18
C LYS A 246 -5.00 -10.75 23.56
N THR A 247 -5.11 -11.66 22.62
CA THR A 247 -5.40 -13.11 22.83
C THR A 247 -4.51 -13.77 23.89
N ASN A 248 -3.21 -13.38 23.93
CA ASN A 248 -2.29 -13.89 24.94
C ASN A 248 -2.43 -13.15 26.29
N TRP A 249 -2.82 -11.88 26.31
CA TRP A 249 -3.04 -11.13 27.55
C TRP A 249 -4.26 -11.62 28.30
N GLU A 250 -5.34 -11.98 27.61
CA GLU A 250 -6.55 -12.58 28.19
C GLU A 250 -6.26 -13.84 29.02
N LYS A 251 -5.30 -14.64 28.56
CA LYS A 251 -4.91 -15.91 29.19
C LYS A 251 -3.74 -15.78 30.16
N CYS A 252 -3.02 -14.64 30.13
CA CYS A 252 -1.78 -14.45 30.86
C CYS A 252 -2.04 -14.11 32.33
N PRO A 253 -1.59 -14.92 33.31
CA PRO A 253 -1.81 -14.64 34.73
C PRO A 253 -1.16 -13.34 35.19
N LEU A 254 -0.05 -12.92 34.58
CA LEU A 254 0.62 -11.65 34.91
C LEU A 254 -0.19 -10.45 34.43
N CYS A 255 -0.72 -10.51 33.19
CA CYS A 255 -1.58 -9.46 32.63
C CYS A 255 -2.88 -9.35 33.44
N GLN A 256 -3.54 -10.45 33.72
CA GLN A 256 -4.78 -10.47 34.52
C GLN A 256 -4.56 -9.97 35.96
N LYS A 257 -3.40 -10.31 36.59
CA LYS A 257 -3.03 -9.76 37.88
C LYS A 257 -2.79 -8.23 37.81
N ARG A 258 -2.17 -7.75 36.73
CA ARG A 258 -1.95 -6.31 36.49
C ARG A 258 -3.30 -5.58 36.36
N MET A 259 -4.23 -6.13 35.55
CA MET A 259 -5.56 -5.54 35.37
C MET A 259 -6.28 -5.38 36.71
N LYS A 260 -6.32 -6.44 37.51
CA LYS A 260 -6.92 -6.38 38.85
C LYS A 260 -6.27 -5.32 39.75
N LYS A 261 -4.93 -5.27 39.77
CA LYS A 261 -4.17 -4.32 40.60
C LYS A 261 -4.41 -2.86 40.19
N GLN A 262 -4.61 -2.61 38.90
CA GLN A 262 -4.77 -1.27 38.33
C GLN A 262 -6.25 -0.90 38.08
N HIS A 263 -7.20 -1.76 38.48
CA HIS A 263 -8.64 -1.58 38.28
C HIS A 263 -9.02 -1.36 36.82
N LEU A 264 -8.35 -2.06 35.88
CA LEU A 264 -8.62 -2.00 34.44
C LEU A 264 -9.77 -2.95 34.09
N THR A 265 -10.66 -2.52 33.18
CA THR A 265 -11.90 -3.23 32.89
C THR A 265 -11.75 -4.27 31.77
N ASN A 266 -10.81 -4.06 30.86
CA ASN A 266 -10.57 -4.90 29.69
C ASN A 266 -9.11 -4.76 29.20
N GLU A 267 -8.74 -5.54 28.20
CA GLU A 267 -7.38 -5.55 27.64
C GLU A 267 -7.06 -4.30 26.80
N GLU A 268 -8.06 -3.55 26.31
CA GLU A 268 -7.85 -2.23 25.71
C GLU A 268 -7.36 -1.23 26.75
N ASP A 269 -7.95 -1.25 27.95
CA ASP A 269 -7.47 -0.44 29.07
C ASP A 269 -6.09 -0.88 29.53
N LEU A 270 -5.77 -2.18 29.47
CA LEU A 270 -4.42 -2.68 29.75
C LEU A 270 -3.41 -2.16 28.71
N GLN A 271 -3.76 -2.07 27.44
CA GLN A 271 -2.93 -1.42 26.42
C GLN A 271 -2.76 0.08 26.73
N GLY A 272 -3.84 0.77 27.06
CA GLY A 272 -3.79 2.18 27.45
C GLY A 272 -2.86 2.40 28.65
N TYR A 273 -2.92 1.54 29.67
CA TYR A 273 -2.00 1.56 30.80
C TYR A 273 -0.53 1.34 30.37
N PHE A 274 -0.28 0.37 29.47
CA PHE A 274 1.03 0.10 28.92
C PHE A 274 1.59 1.33 28.22
N MET A 275 0.82 1.90 27.30
CA MET A 275 1.21 3.08 26.52
C MET A 275 1.42 4.30 27.41
N LYS A 276 0.54 4.47 28.43
CA LYS A 276 0.70 5.57 29.39
C LYS A 276 2.00 5.48 30.18
N ARG A 277 2.42 4.30 30.63
CA ARG A 277 3.71 4.13 31.34
C ARG A 277 4.90 4.52 30.49
N ILE A 278 4.89 4.16 29.21
CA ILE A 278 5.97 4.53 28.27
C ILE A 278 5.91 6.03 27.97
N SER A 279 4.73 6.56 27.70
CA SER A 279 4.55 7.99 27.43
C SER A 279 4.97 8.88 28.62
N ASP A 280 4.58 8.51 29.84
CA ASP A 280 4.98 9.22 31.06
C ASP A 280 6.50 9.20 31.28
N TYR A 281 7.16 8.09 30.91
CA TYR A 281 8.61 8.00 30.96
C TYR A 281 9.29 8.96 29.99
N LEU A 282 8.85 8.95 28.70
CA LEU A 282 9.39 9.80 27.65
C LEU A 282 9.12 11.29 27.93
N ARG A 283 7.93 11.62 28.44
CA ARG A 283 7.57 12.98 28.83
C ARG A 283 8.47 13.52 29.95
N LYS A 284 8.81 12.69 30.96
CA LYS A 284 9.78 13.05 32.00
C LYS A 284 11.18 13.33 31.44
N LYS A 285 11.51 12.78 30.28
CA LYS A 285 12.75 13.05 29.53
C LYS A 285 12.61 14.24 28.58
N GLY A 286 11.49 14.98 28.60
CA GLY A 286 11.24 16.16 27.79
C GLY A 286 10.83 15.86 26.35
N ARG A 287 10.29 14.66 26.08
CA ARG A 287 9.83 14.27 24.74
C ARG A 287 8.31 14.24 24.65
N GLU A 288 7.79 14.51 23.46
CA GLU A 288 6.37 14.36 23.10
C GLU A 288 6.17 13.03 22.38
N VAL A 289 5.09 12.34 22.72
CA VAL A 289 4.80 11.02 22.18
C VAL A 289 3.83 11.13 21.00
N ILE A 290 4.16 10.39 19.94
CA ILE A 290 3.27 10.14 18.82
C ILE A 290 2.87 8.66 18.85
N GLY A 291 1.65 8.33 18.46
CA GLY A 291 1.21 6.95 18.28
C GLY A 291 0.05 6.85 17.29
N TRP A 292 -0.23 5.63 16.86
CA TRP A 292 -1.30 5.33 15.94
C TRP A 292 -2.69 5.52 16.55
N ASP A 293 -3.72 5.61 15.73
CA ASP A 293 -5.07 6.00 16.16
C ASP A 293 -5.78 4.96 17.05
N GLU A 294 -5.26 3.74 17.16
CA GLU A 294 -5.73 2.74 18.14
C GLU A 294 -5.55 3.17 19.59
N LEU A 295 -4.61 4.09 19.88
CA LEU A 295 -4.50 4.66 21.23
C LEU A 295 -5.81 5.30 21.70
N THR A 296 -6.67 5.72 20.77
CA THR A 296 -7.99 6.29 21.10
C THR A 296 -9.04 5.27 21.55
N ASN A 297 -8.76 3.96 21.41
CA ASN A 297 -9.67 2.89 21.81
C ASN A 297 -9.73 2.68 23.33
N SER A 298 -8.67 3.08 24.04
CA SER A 298 -8.60 3.02 25.49
C SER A 298 -9.17 4.27 26.15
N SER A 299 -9.73 4.11 27.35
CA SER A 299 -10.07 5.22 28.23
C SER A 299 -8.85 5.97 28.79
N PHE A 300 -7.65 5.35 28.71
CA PHE A 300 -6.37 5.87 29.22
C PHE A 300 -5.50 6.47 28.12
N LEU A 301 -6.05 7.28 27.24
CA LEU A 301 -5.25 8.00 26.25
C LEU A 301 -4.20 8.86 27.00
N PRO A 302 -2.88 8.67 26.74
CA PRO A 302 -1.84 9.44 27.42
C PRO A 302 -2.00 10.93 27.14
N GLU A 303 -1.85 11.76 28.18
CA GLU A 303 -1.95 13.23 28.06
C GLU A 303 -0.95 13.76 27.01
N GLU A 304 -1.34 14.79 26.27
CA GLU A 304 -0.54 15.47 25.27
C GLU A 304 -0.02 14.58 24.12
N SER A 305 -0.51 13.32 23.99
CA SER A 305 -0.16 12.46 22.85
C SER A 305 -0.64 13.06 21.54
N ILE A 306 0.19 12.89 20.50
CA ILE A 306 -0.15 13.24 19.13
C ILE A 306 -0.62 11.95 18.43
N ILE A 307 -1.73 12.00 17.73
CA ILE A 307 -2.34 10.82 17.13
C ILE A 307 -2.16 10.83 15.61
N LEU A 308 -1.60 9.75 15.05
CA LEU A 308 -1.59 9.51 13.61
C LEU A 308 -2.86 8.77 13.19
N GLY A 309 -3.70 9.44 12.40
CA GLY A 309 -4.93 8.85 11.87
C GLY A 309 -4.64 8.09 10.58
N TRP A 310 -4.67 6.75 10.64
CA TRP A 310 -4.33 5.91 9.50
C TRP A 310 -5.48 5.04 9.00
N GLN A 311 -6.33 4.53 9.90
CA GLN A 311 -7.35 3.55 9.54
C GLN A 311 -8.34 4.11 8.49
N GLY A 312 -8.42 3.43 7.35
CA GLY A 312 -9.26 3.84 6.24
C GLY A 312 -8.91 5.23 5.71
N MET A 313 -9.72 6.24 6.05
CA MET A 313 -9.50 7.66 5.76
C MET A 313 -8.92 8.44 6.94
N GLY A 314 -8.46 7.76 8.00
CA GLY A 314 -7.82 8.36 9.17
C GLY A 314 -8.79 9.03 10.16
N THR A 315 -10.09 8.79 10.01
CA THR A 315 -11.12 9.47 10.81
C THR A 315 -11.09 9.14 12.32
N ALA A 316 -10.42 8.04 12.71
CA ALA A 316 -10.26 7.70 14.13
C ALA A 316 -9.45 8.77 14.91
N ALA A 317 -8.56 9.52 14.24
CA ALA A 317 -7.85 10.65 14.86
C ALA A 317 -8.79 11.77 15.36
N LEU A 318 -9.98 11.90 14.79
CA LEU A 318 -10.95 12.90 15.23
C LEU A 318 -11.45 12.64 16.66
N LYS A 319 -11.46 11.39 17.12
CA LYS A 319 -11.75 11.05 18.53
C LYS A 319 -10.72 11.66 19.49
N ALA A 320 -9.48 11.78 19.05
CA ALA A 320 -8.42 12.45 19.80
C ALA A 320 -8.61 13.98 19.76
N ALA A 321 -8.95 14.54 18.59
CA ALA A 321 -9.26 15.96 18.43
C ALA A 321 -10.42 16.40 19.30
N GLU A 322 -11.47 15.58 19.47
CA GLU A 322 -12.58 15.84 20.41
C GLU A 322 -12.12 16.00 21.86
N LYS A 323 -11.00 15.40 22.23
CA LYS A 323 -10.38 15.51 23.54
C LYS A 323 -9.26 16.57 23.61
N GLY A 324 -9.08 17.37 22.54
CA GLY A 324 -8.08 18.42 22.45
C GLY A 324 -6.66 17.96 22.08
N HIS A 325 -6.48 16.70 21.67
CA HIS A 325 -5.17 16.21 21.20
C HIS A 325 -4.85 16.67 19.79
N ARG A 326 -3.59 17.02 19.56
CA ARG A 326 -3.08 17.25 18.21
C ARG A 326 -3.03 15.94 17.41
N PHE A 327 -3.17 16.06 16.10
CA PHE A 327 -3.14 14.88 15.23
C PHE A 327 -2.50 15.16 13.88
N ILE A 328 -2.14 14.08 13.19
CA ILE A 328 -1.54 14.07 11.84
C ILE A 328 -2.36 13.10 10.99
N MET A 329 -2.69 13.48 9.76
CA MET A 329 -3.42 12.61 8.85
C MET A 329 -2.46 11.79 7.98
N THR A 330 -2.65 10.47 8.01
CA THR A 330 -1.91 9.51 7.17
C THR A 330 -2.83 8.37 6.68
N PRO A 331 -3.98 8.70 6.04
CA PRO A 331 -5.01 7.71 5.71
C PRO A 331 -4.48 6.59 4.81
N ALA A 332 -4.66 5.34 5.24
CA ALA A 332 -4.13 4.17 4.54
C ALA A 332 -4.66 4.02 3.11
N ARG A 333 -5.85 4.55 2.82
CA ARG A 333 -6.41 4.51 1.46
C ARG A 333 -5.67 5.41 0.47
N ILE A 334 -5.06 6.50 0.94
CA ILE A 334 -4.48 7.56 0.09
C ILE A 334 -2.98 7.72 0.34
N MET A 335 -2.53 7.65 1.60
CA MET A 335 -1.15 7.99 1.98
C MET A 335 -0.24 6.75 2.17
N TYR A 336 -0.77 5.53 2.04
CA TYR A 336 0.07 4.32 2.02
C TYR A 336 0.56 4.07 0.59
N LEU A 337 1.82 4.44 0.33
CA LEU A 337 2.42 4.41 -1.00
C LEU A 337 2.86 2.99 -1.44
N ILE A 338 2.54 1.98 -0.67
CA ILE A 338 2.73 0.57 -1.02
C ILE A 338 1.71 0.04 -2.04
N ARG A 339 0.65 0.80 -2.35
CA ARG A 339 -0.43 0.38 -3.25
C ARG A 339 -0.06 0.56 -4.72
N TYR A 340 -0.81 -0.09 -5.61
CA TYR A 340 -0.65 0.07 -7.06
C TYR A 340 -0.83 1.53 -7.49
N GLN A 341 0.08 2.02 -8.35
CA GLN A 341 0.09 3.42 -8.82
C GLN A 341 -0.74 3.63 -10.10
N GLY A 342 -1.14 2.54 -10.75
CA GLY A 342 -1.88 2.56 -12.01
C GLY A 342 -2.51 1.21 -12.29
N PRO A 343 -2.82 0.93 -13.57
CA PRO A 343 -3.40 -0.34 -14.00
C PRO A 343 -2.54 -1.52 -13.57
N GLN A 344 -3.13 -2.44 -12.80
CA GLN A 344 -2.39 -3.45 -12.06
C GLN A 344 -1.64 -4.46 -12.94
N TRP A 345 -2.07 -4.67 -14.20
CA TRP A 345 -1.36 -5.53 -15.14
C TRP A 345 0.02 -5.01 -15.56
N PHE A 346 0.29 -3.70 -15.41
CA PHE A 346 1.61 -3.11 -15.65
C PHE A 346 2.46 -2.99 -14.39
N GLU A 347 1.85 -3.08 -13.21
CA GLU A 347 2.52 -2.83 -11.95
C GLU A 347 3.20 -4.10 -11.39
N PRO A 348 4.30 -3.98 -10.66
CA PRO A 348 4.81 -5.08 -9.84
C PRO A 348 3.77 -5.49 -8.79
N VAL A 349 3.84 -6.74 -8.31
CA VAL A 349 2.94 -7.21 -7.24
C VAL A 349 3.18 -6.38 -5.99
N THR A 350 2.11 -5.81 -5.46
CA THR A 350 2.14 -5.05 -4.21
C THR A 350 0.85 -5.24 -3.41
N TYR A 351 0.59 -4.39 -2.44
CA TYR A 351 -0.59 -4.46 -1.59
C TYR A 351 -1.88 -4.17 -2.40
N PHE A 352 -3.02 -4.67 -1.95
CA PHE A 352 -4.27 -4.51 -2.67
C PHE A 352 -4.73 -3.04 -2.80
N GLY A 353 -5.45 -2.77 -3.88
CA GLY A 353 -6.07 -1.47 -4.16
C GLY A 353 -5.14 -0.49 -4.85
N ASN A 354 -5.74 0.41 -5.60
CA ASN A 354 -5.04 1.45 -6.35
C ASN A 354 -4.93 2.72 -5.51
N ASN A 355 -3.83 3.43 -5.73
CA ASN A 355 -3.57 4.76 -5.18
C ASN A 355 -2.69 5.51 -6.19
N THR A 356 -3.33 6.14 -7.16
CA THR A 356 -2.66 6.82 -8.26
C THR A 356 -2.01 8.13 -7.82
N LEU A 357 -1.15 8.68 -8.67
CA LEU A 357 -0.60 10.03 -8.49
C LEU A 357 -1.72 11.07 -8.30
N LYS A 358 -2.85 10.90 -9.03
CA LYS A 358 -3.98 11.81 -8.94
C LYS A 358 -4.76 11.65 -7.64
N ASP A 359 -4.92 10.43 -7.13
CA ASP A 359 -5.60 10.20 -5.85
C ASP A 359 -4.87 10.91 -4.71
N VAL A 360 -3.52 10.84 -4.68
CA VAL A 360 -2.71 11.57 -3.70
C VAL A 360 -2.83 13.07 -3.90
N PHE A 361 -2.75 13.56 -5.14
CA PHE A 361 -2.87 14.99 -5.46
C PHE A 361 -4.25 15.55 -5.07
N ASP A 362 -5.33 14.83 -5.34
CA ASP A 362 -6.71 15.25 -5.08
C ASP A 362 -7.07 15.23 -3.58
N TYR A 363 -6.28 14.53 -2.78
CA TYR A 363 -6.57 14.42 -1.34
C TYR A 363 -6.69 15.79 -0.68
N GLU A 364 -7.75 15.96 0.10
CA GLU A 364 -7.95 17.14 0.96
C GLU A 364 -7.95 16.68 2.43
N PRO A 365 -6.93 17.05 3.21
CA PRO A 365 -6.82 16.63 4.60
C PRO A 365 -7.93 17.15 5.51
N VAL A 366 -8.37 18.39 5.29
CA VAL A 366 -9.44 19.03 6.07
C VAL A 366 -10.77 18.75 5.39
N GLN A 367 -11.64 17.97 6.01
CA GLN A 367 -12.93 17.62 5.45
C GLN A 367 -13.97 18.71 5.77
N LYS A 368 -14.93 18.92 4.86
CA LYS A 368 -15.95 20.00 4.96
C LYS A 368 -16.87 19.88 6.18
N ASP A 369 -17.03 18.67 6.69
CA ASP A 369 -17.89 18.35 7.85
C ASP A 369 -17.16 18.40 9.19
N TRP A 370 -15.87 18.76 9.20
CA TRP A 370 -15.11 18.91 10.43
C TRP A 370 -15.54 20.13 11.21
N LYS A 371 -15.48 20.02 12.55
CA LYS A 371 -15.59 21.19 13.42
C LYS A 371 -14.37 22.10 13.22
N PRO A 372 -14.54 23.43 13.20
CA PRO A 372 -13.45 24.38 12.96
C PRO A 372 -12.25 24.21 13.91
N GLU A 373 -12.50 23.83 15.16
CA GLU A 373 -11.44 23.59 16.15
C GLU A 373 -10.52 22.44 15.79
N TYR A 374 -10.97 21.45 15.01
CA TYR A 374 -10.14 20.31 14.60
C TYR A 374 -9.03 20.73 13.64
N GLU A 375 -9.29 21.71 12.78
CA GLU A 375 -8.25 22.23 11.88
C GLU A 375 -7.08 22.82 12.64
N SER A 376 -7.33 23.50 13.76
CA SER A 376 -6.28 24.09 14.61
C SER A 376 -5.40 23.01 15.30
N LEU A 377 -5.92 21.81 15.50
CA LEU A 377 -5.23 20.66 16.10
C LEU A 377 -4.49 19.80 15.06
N LEU A 378 -4.83 19.96 13.76
CA LEU A 378 -4.16 19.26 12.67
C LEU A 378 -2.76 19.82 12.44
N MET A 379 -1.73 19.04 12.76
CA MET A 379 -0.34 19.43 12.54
C MET A 379 0.07 19.36 11.06
N GLY A 380 -0.54 18.46 10.30
CA GLY A 380 -0.24 18.21 8.90
C GLY A 380 -0.51 16.80 8.44
N ILE A 381 0.23 16.39 7.40
CA ILE A 381 0.03 15.09 6.73
C ILE A 381 1.33 14.32 6.58
N GLN A 382 1.21 13.00 6.49
CA GLN A 382 2.32 12.09 6.26
C GLN A 382 1.94 11.02 5.24
N ALA A 383 2.89 10.65 4.36
CA ALA A 383 2.81 9.40 3.61
C ALA A 383 3.55 8.28 4.33
N CYS A 384 3.11 7.04 4.14
CA CYS A 384 3.79 5.86 4.64
C CYS A 384 4.31 5.02 3.48
N MET A 385 5.63 4.83 3.45
CA MET A 385 6.30 3.91 2.52
C MET A 385 6.62 2.61 3.25
N TRP A 386 5.61 1.76 3.37
CA TRP A 386 5.73 0.39 3.85
C TRP A 386 6.42 -0.50 2.82
N THR A 387 7.19 -1.50 3.25
CA THR A 387 8.11 -2.23 2.36
C THR A 387 7.89 -3.75 2.33
N GLU A 388 6.70 -4.23 2.70
CA GLU A 388 6.36 -5.66 2.70
C GLU A 388 6.53 -6.32 1.32
N PHE A 389 6.31 -5.55 0.25
CA PHE A 389 6.42 -6.03 -1.14
C PHE A 389 7.71 -5.59 -1.84
N CYS A 390 8.64 -4.98 -1.10
CA CYS A 390 9.96 -4.62 -1.61
C CYS A 390 10.96 -5.72 -1.26
N ASN A 391 11.85 -6.06 -2.19
CA ASN A 391 12.96 -6.97 -1.97
C ASN A 391 14.32 -6.26 -2.11
N LYS A 392 14.33 -5.07 -2.70
CA LYS A 392 15.51 -4.25 -2.94
C LYS A 392 15.17 -2.75 -2.90
N PRO A 393 16.15 -1.86 -2.71
CA PRO A 393 15.91 -0.41 -2.60
C PRO A 393 15.23 0.22 -3.82
N GLU A 394 15.46 -0.29 -5.04
CA GLU A 394 14.81 0.22 -6.25
C GLU A 394 13.29 -0.01 -6.26
N ASP A 395 12.81 -1.06 -5.56
CA ASP A 395 11.38 -1.29 -5.40
C ASP A 395 10.76 -0.20 -4.52
N VAL A 396 11.50 0.27 -3.50
CA VAL A 396 11.09 1.41 -2.64
C VAL A 396 11.03 2.69 -3.47
N ASP A 397 12.05 2.98 -4.27
CA ASP A 397 12.06 4.14 -5.16
C ASP A 397 10.84 4.13 -6.11
N TYR A 398 10.59 2.99 -6.77
CA TYR A 398 9.46 2.83 -7.69
C TYR A 398 8.12 3.12 -7.02
N LEU A 399 7.89 2.57 -5.82
CA LEU A 399 6.64 2.77 -5.10
C LEU A 399 6.50 4.20 -4.53
N LEU A 400 7.60 4.81 -4.13
CA LEU A 400 7.62 6.14 -3.52
C LEU A 400 7.42 7.24 -4.57
N PHE A 401 8.12 7.14 -5.70
CA PHE A 401 8.11 8.17 -6.74
C PHE A 401 7.21 7.80 -7.93
N PRO A 402 6.46 8.78 -8.48
CA PRO A 402 6.47 10.22 -8.18
C PRO A 402 5.46 10.66 -7.10
N ARG A 403 4.73 9.74 -6.42
CA ARG A 403 3.62 10.10 -5.50
C ARG A 403 4.05 10.95 -4.30
N LEU A 404 5.32 10.85 -3.88
CA LEU A 404 5.85 11.71 -2.83
C LEU A 404 5.79 13.20 -3.22
N ALA A 405 5.91 13.53 -4.51
CA ALA A 405 5.73 14.89 -4.99
C ALA A 405 4.27 15.38 -4.88
N ALA A 406 3.31 14.48 -5.10
CA ALA A 406 1.89 14.81 -4.89
C ALA A 406 1.57 15.05 -3.41
N LEU A 407 2.13 14.25 -2.48
CA LEU A 407 2.05 14.55 -1.05
C LEU A 407 2.61 15.95 -0.74
N ALA A 408 3.79 16.26 -1.28
CA ALA A 408 4.42 17.56 -1.07
C ALA A 408 3.53 18.72 -1.56
N GLU A 409 2.89 18.56 -2.71
CA GLU A 409 1.93 19.54 -3.25
C GLU A 409 0.75 19.74 -2.30
N VAL A 410 0.12 18.67 -1.82
CA VAL A 410 -1.00 18.74 -0.85
C VAL A 410 -0.57 19.38 0.47
N ALA A 411 0.64 19.06 0.94
CA ALA A 411 1.14 19.58 2.22
C ALA A 411 1.60 21.04 2.16
N TRP A 412 1.87 21.53 0.95
CA TRP A 412 2.41 22.88 0.74
C TRP A 412 1.37 23.87 0.24
N THR A 413 0.54 23.46 -0.72
CA THR A 413 -0.35 24.34 -1.48
C THR A 413 -1.66 24.60 -0.73
N PRO A 414 -2.11 25.86 -0.61
CA PRO A 414 -3.38 26.20 0.03
C PRO A 414 -4.59 25.53 -0.64
N THR A 415 -5.63 25.26 0.15
CA THR A 415 -6.89 24.69 -0.34
C THR A 415 -7.47 25.50 -1.50
N GLY A 416 -7.93 24.79 -2.54
CA GLY A 416 -8.60 25.40 -3.71
C GLY A 416 -7.67 26.07 -4.73
N THR A 417 -6.35 26.05 -4.51
CA THR A 417 -5.37 26.63 -5.45
C THR A 417 -4.55 25.58 -6.20
N LYS A 418 -4.76 24.29 -5.93
CA LYS A 418 -4.08 23.20 -6.64
C LYS A 418 -4.51 23.16 -8.11
N ASP A 419 -3.53 23.09 -9.01
CA ASP A 419 -3.71 22.99 -10.46
C ASP A 419 -3.08 21.69 -10.97
N TRP A 420 -3.91 20.73 -11.39
CA TRP A 420 -3.46 19.44 -11.89
C TRP A 420 -2.60 19.55 -13.14
N SER A 421 -3.02 20.34 -14.12
CA SER A 421 -2.29 20.51 -15.38
C SER A 421 -0.93 21.17 -15.15
N GLY A 422 -0.86 22.21 -14.31
CA GLY A 422 0.39 22.84 -13.91
C GLY A 422 1.28 21.88 -13.09
N PHE A 423 0.69 21.06 -12.21
CA PHE A 423 1.41 20.04 -11.47
C PHE A 423 2.06 19.03 -12.40
N LEU A 424 1.33 18.51 -13.41
CA LEU A 424 1.89 17.56 -14.38
C LEU A 424 3.10 18.11 -15.14
N LYS A 425 3.06 19.39 -15.54
CA LYS A 425 4.20 20.06 -16.19
C LYS A 425 5.43 20.14 -15.26
N ARG A 426 5.20 20.44 -13.98
CA ARG A 426 6.27 20.41 -12.97
C ARG A 426 6.80 18.99 -12.74
N MET A 427 5.92 17.99 -12.82
CA MET A 427 6.32 16.57 -12.72
C MET A 427 7.24 16.12 -13.85
N ASP A 428 7.08 16.61 -15.08
CA ASP A 428 7.99 16.31 -16.18
C ASP A 428 9.41 16.78 -15.86
N VAL A 429 9.54 17.99 -15.30
CA VAL A 429 10.84 18.51 -14.84
C VAL A 429 11.39 17.70 -13.66
N TYR A 430 10.55 17.43 -12.65
CA TYR A 430 10.96 16.65 -11.48
C TYR A 430 11.41 15.24 -11.82
N ASN A 431 10.69 14.57 -12.72
CA ASN A 431 11.07 13.23 -13.20
C ASN A 431 12.42 13.23 -13.94
N ALA A 432 12.76 14.31 -14.66
CA ALA A 432 14.07 14.48 -15.26
C ALA A 432 15.18 14.59 -14.20
N HIS A 433 14.93 15.31 -13.09
CA HIS A 433 15.86 15.36 -11.95
C HIS A 433 16.02 13.97 -11.28
N LEU A 434 14.94 13.20 -11.10
CA LEU A 434 15.02 11.84 -10.58
C LEU A 434 15.86 10.93 -11.49
N ALA A 435 15.64 11.02 -12.81
CA ALA A 435 16.37 10.23 -13.79
C ALA A 435 17.87 10.54 -13.76
N GLU A 436 18.26 11.82 -13.70
CA GLU A 436 19.66 12.24 -13.59
C GLU A 436 20.33 11.74 -12.30
N LYS A 437 19.57 11.64 -11.20
CA LYS A 437 20.02 11.04 -9.93
C LYS A 437 20.07 9.50 -9.96
N GLY A 438 19.66 8.86 -11.05
CA GLY A 438 19.56 7.40 -11.15
C GLY A 438 18.46 6.79 -10.28
N ILE A 439 17.43 7.56 -9.92
CA ILE A 439 16.29 7.10 -9.11
C ILE A 439 15.25 6.47 -10.03
N VAL A 440 14.86 5.24 -9.73
CA VAL A 440 13.77 4.55 -10.41
C VAL A 440 12.44 5.17 -9.95
N TYR A 441 11.61 5.57 -10.91
CA TYR A 441 10.28 6.10 -10.62
C TYR A 441 9.22 5.48 -11.52
N ALA A 442 8.01 5.35 -11.01
CA ALA A 442 6.91 4.78 -11.77
C ALA A 442 6.44 5.71 -12.89
N ARG A 443 6.19 5.12 -14.05
CA ARG A 443 5.60 5.79 -15.21
C ARG A 443 4.12 5.48 -15.37
N SER A 444 3.50 4.98 -14.32
CA SER A 444 2.13 4.49 -14.29
C SER A 444 1.09 5.52 -14.73
N MET A 445 1.39 6.81 -14.55
CA MET A 445 0.52 7.89 -15.01
C MET A 445 0.36 7.98 -16.55
N TYR A 446 1.23 7.28 -17.30
CA TYR A 446 1.17 7.21 -18.76
C TYR A 446 0.52 5.91 -19.25
N ASN A 447 0.27 4.95 -18.37
CA ASN A 447 -0.30 3.66 -18.73
C ASN A 447 -1.81 3.78 -18.98
N ILE A 448 -2.29 2.98 -19.93
CA ILE A 448 -3.70 2.98 -20.31
C ILE A 448 -4.49 2.10 -19.34
N GLN A 449 -5.54 2.67 -18.76
CA GLN A 449 -6.62 1.95 -18.10
C GLN A 449 -7.66 1.58 -19.14
N GLN A 450 -7.96 0.27 -19.29
CA GLN A 450 -9.07 -0.15 -20.13
C GLN A 450 -10.31 -0.47 -19.30
N THR A 451 -11.45 -0.39 -19.95
CA THR A 451 -12.72 -0.96 -19.49
C THR A 451 -13.40 -1.62 -20.68
N VAL A 452 -13.76 -2.90 -20.56
CA VAL A 452 -14.47 -3.63 -21.60
C VAL A 452 -15.89 -3.91 -21.13
N THR A 453 -16.86 -3.31 -21.81
CA THR A 453 -18.26 -3.35 -21.42
C THR A 453 -19.11 -4.05 -22.48
N PRO A 454 -19.88 -5.09 -22.12
CA PRO A 454 -20.92 -5.67 -23.00
C PRO A 454 -22.05 -4.68 -23.24
N VAL A 455 -22.35 -4.38 -24.52
CA VAL A 455 -23.41 -3.44 -24.92
C VAL A 455 -24.16 -4.00 -26.12
N ASN A 456 -25.43 -4.34 -25.94
CA ASN A 456 -26.33 -4.74 -27.05
C ASN A 456 -25.71 -5.76 -28.03
N GLY A 457 -25.06 -6.82 -27.52
CA GLY A 457 -24.53 -7.90 -28.35
C GLY A 457 -23.14 -7.60 -28.99
N HIS A 458 -22.44 -6.58 -28.55
CA HIS A 458 -21.04 -6.32 -28.87
C HIS A 458 -20.27 -5.87 -27.60
N LEU A 459 -18.97 -5.80 -27.72
CA LEU A 459 -18.12 -5.23 -26.63
C LEU A 459 -17.69 -3.82 -27.03
N GLU A 460 -17.67 -2.92 -26.07
CA GLU A 460 -17.06 -1.59 -26.19
C GLU A 460 -15.79 -1.55 -25.33
N VAL A 461 -14.65 -1.28 -25.97
CA VAL A 461 -13.36 -1.11 -25.31
C VAL A 461 -13.11 0.38 -25.12
N ASN A 462 -13.17 0.84 -23.87
CA ASN A 462 -12.83 2.20 -23.49
C ASN A 462 -11.38 2.24 -23.00
N LEU A 463 -10.64 3.25 -23.46
CA LEU A 463 -9.24 3.48 -23.13
C LEU A 463 -9.09 4.85 -22.49
N GLU A 464 -8.53 4.89 -21.29
CA GLU A 464 -8.31 6.13 -20.55
C GLU A 464 -6.84 6.22 -20.09
N CYS A 465 -6.33 7.43 -19.97
CA CYS A 465 -5.01 7.69 -19.39
C CYS A 465 -5.10 8.82 -18.36
N LEU A 466 -4.37 8.68 -17.28
CA LEU A 466 -4.32 9.70 -16.22
C LEU A 466 -3.73 11.02 -16.72
N ARG A 467 -2.83 10.96 -17.71
CA ARG A 467 -2.26 12.12 -18.41
C ARG A 467 -3.19 12.57 -19.53
N PRO A 468 -3.82 13.76 -19.44
CA PRO A 468 -4.77 14.22 -20.47
C PRO A 468 -4.09 14.74 -21.75
N ASP A 469 -2.79 15.03 -21.70
CA ASP A 469 -1.97 15.61 -22.77
C ASP A 469 -1.23 14.57 -23.63
N VAL A 470 -1.55 13.27 -23.48
CA VAL A 470 -1.03 12.20 -24.34
C VAL A 470 -2.01 11.83 -25.45
N GLU A 471 -1.49 11.35 -26.57
CA GLU A 471 -2.30 10.69 -27.60
C GLU A 471 -2.32 9.19 -27.36
N ILE A 472 -3.52 8.58 -27.35
CA ILE A 472 -3.66 7.12 -27.36
C ILE A 472 -3.72 6.66 -28.81
N ARG A 473 -2.82 5.72 -29.18
CA ARG A 473 -2.80 5.05 -30.49
C ARG A 473 -3.05 3.56 -30.30
N TYR A 474 -3.80 2.95 -31.25
CA TYR A 474 -4.15 1.53 -31.16
C TYR A 474 -4.07 0.79 -32.49
N THR A 475 -3.97 -0.54 -32.42
CA THR A 475 -4.01 -1.47 -33.55
C THR A 475 -4.99 -2.61 -33.25
N LEU A 476 -5.54 -3.23 -34.34
CA LEU A 476 -6.43 -4.37 -34.26
C LEU A 476 -5.87 -5.63 -34.94
N ASN A 477 -4.62 -5.55 -35.39
CA ASN A 477 -3.95 -6.63 -36.15
C ASN A 477 -2.81 -7.29 -35.35
N GLY A 478 -2.65 -6.93 -34.06
CA GLY A 478 -1.62 -7.47 -33.17
C GLY A 478 -0.25 -6.79 -33.29
N SER A 479 -0.05 -5.85 -34.22
CA SER A 479 1.19 -5.07 -34.28
C SER A 479 1.26 -4.08 -33.11
N ASN A 480 2.46 -3.73 -32.67
CA ASN A 480 2.64 -2.70 -31.65
C ASN A 480 2.22 -1.32 -32.23
N PRO A 481 1.51 -0.50 -31.44
CA PRO A 481 1.12 0.84 -31.84
C PRO A 481 2.32 1.74 -32.14
N ALA A 482 2.17 2.60 -33.15
CA ALA A 482 3.10 3.64 -33.53
C ALA A 482 2.34 4.95 -33.81
N MET A 483 3.03 6.06 -34.05
CA MET A 483 2.37 7.34 -34.39
C MET A 483 1.52 7.26 -35.66
N SER A 484 1.78 6.32 -36.56
CA SER A 484 0.98 6.06 -37.76
C SER A 484 -0.25 5.18 -37.51
N SER A 485 -0.41 4.58 -36.32
CA SER A 485 -1.55 3.75 -35.96
C SER A 485 -2.81 4.59 -35.73
N HIS A 486 -3.97 3.93 -35.64
CA HIS A 486 -5.24 4.61 -35.38
C HIS A 486 -5.18 5.44 -34.10
N ARG A 487 -5.66 6.67 -34.19
CA ARG A 487 -5.88 7.49 -32.99
C ARG A 487 -7.13 7.03 -32.28
N TYR A 488 -7.10 6.98 -30.96
CA TYR A 488 -8.28 6.68 -30.17
C TYR A 488 -9.11 7.95 -29.94
N ASP A 489 -10.31 7.97 -30.53
CA ASP A 489 -11.23 9.10 -30.43
C ASP A 489 -12.58 8.69 -29.79
N GLY A 490 -12.71 7.46 -29.31
CA GLY A 490 -13.90 6.92 -28.65
C GLY A 490 -13.89 5.39 -28.58
N PRO A 491 -14.93 4.77 -27.98
CA PRO A 491 -14.98 3.33 -27.74
C PRO A 491 -14.75 2.47 -28.98
N ILE A 492 -13.84 1.48 -28.85
CA ILE A 492 -13.56 0.51 -29.91
C ILE A 492 -14.64 -0.59 -29.88
N ARG A 493 -15.41 -0.73 -30.93
CA ARG A 493 -16.45 -1.77 -31.04
C ARG A 493 -15.83 -3.11 -31.47
N VAL A 494 -16.11 -4.17 -30.69
CA VAL A 494 -15.64 -5.53 -30.96
C VAL A 494 -16.82 -6.49 -31.03
N THR A 495 -16.89 -7.33 -32.09
CA THR A 495 -18.01 -8.27 -32.40
C THR A 495 -17.51 -9.69 -32.64
N LYS A 496 -16.23 -9.96 -32.51
CA LYS A 496 -15.57 -11.27 -32.69
C LYS A 496 -14.31 -11.32 -31.90
N THR A 497 -13.67 -12.47 -31.79
CA THR A 497 -12.33 -12.60 -31.22
C THR A 497 -11.37 -11.59 -31.86
N GLN A 498 -10.76 -10.74 -31.05
CA GLN A 498 -10.00 -9.58 -31.49
C GLN A 498 -8.85 -9.30 -30.55
N MET A 499 -7.67 -9.00 -31.08
CA MET A 499 -6.57 -8.42 -30.34
C MET A 499 -6.63 -6.90 -30.48
N VAL A 500 -6.56 -6.19 -29.35
CA VAL A 500 -6.44 -4.73 -29.31
C VAL A 500 -5.15 -4.38 -28.58
N LYS A 501 -4.21 -3.75 -29.28
CA LYS A 501 -3.01 -3.19 -28.66
C LYS A 501 -3.10 -1.67 -28.66
N ALA A 502 -2.71 -1.05 -27.54
CA ALA A 502 -2.75 0.41 -27.41
C ALA A 502 -1.54 0.92 -26.63
N ALA A 503 -1.09 2.13 -26.94
CA ALA A 503 -0.03 2.83 -26.23
C ALA A 503 -0.25 4.35 -26.23
N THR A 504 0.31 5.04 -25.26
CA THR A 504 0.29 6.49 -25.14
C THR A 504 1.53 7.11 -25.78
N PHE A 505 1.35 8.26 -26.44
CA PHE A 505 2.42 9.02 -27.08
C PHE A 505 2.37 10.49 -26.67
N MET A 506 3.53 11.11 -26.51
CA MET A 506 3.71 12.53 -26.30
C MET A 506 4.96 12.99 -27.07
N ASP A 507 4.85 14.09 -27.82
CA ASP A 507 5.92 14.62 -28.69
C ASP A 507 6.54 13.55 -29.60
N GLY A 508 5.70 12.65 -30.14
CA GLY A 508 6.11 11.58 -31.04
C GLY A 508 6.79 10.38 -30.39
N LYS A 509 6.96 10.39 -29.06
CA LYS A 509 7.60 9.30 -28.29
C LYS A 509 6.55 8.50 -27.52
N GLN A 510 6.71 7.18 -27.49
CA GLN A 510 5.91 6.32 -26.61
C GLN A 510 6.23 6.61 -25.15
N MET A 511 5.17 6.79 -24.34
CA MET A 511 5.30 7.16 -22.93
C MET A 511 5.02 6.02 -21.97
N GLY A 512 3.89 5.32 -22.13
CA GLY A 512 3.48 4.20 -21.29
C GLY A 512 3.86 2.85 -21.89
N GLU A 513 3.54 1.79 -21.13
CA GLU A 513 3.63 0.41 -21.59
C GLU A 513 2.56 0.12 -22.66
N ILE A 514 2.80 -0.90 -23.48
CA ILE A 514 1.81 -1.33 -24.48
C ILE A 514 0.74 -2.17 -23.78
N LEU A 515 -0.50 -1.70 -23.83
CA LEU A 515 -1.66 -2.50 -23.45
C LEU A 515 -1.90 -3.56 -24.52
N ASP A 516 -2.04 -4.82 -24.12
CA ASP A 516 -2.32 -5.96 -25.00
C ASP A 516 -3.57 -6.67 -24.50
N LEU A 517 -4.71 -6.44 -25.17
CA LEU A 517 -5.99 -7.05 -24.85
C LEU A 517 -6.30 -8.16 -25.84
N GLN A 518 -6.44 -9.38 -25.33
CA GLN A 518 -6.90 -10.53 -26.11
C GLN A 518 -8.37 -10.79 -25.78
N LEU A 519 -9.27 -10.23 -26.59
CA LEU A 519 -10.70 -10.41 -26.42
C LEU A 519 -11.14 -11.72 -27.09
N THR A 520 -11.64 -12.66 -26.31
CA THR A 520 -12.12 -13.96 -26.79
C THR A 520 -13.63 -13.91 -26.94
N TRP A 521 -14.13 -14.31 -28.11
CA TRP A 521 -15.57 -14.36 -28.41
C TRP A 521 -16.10 -15.79 -28.32
N ASN A 522 -17.07 -16.03 -27.45
CA ASN A 522 -17.79 -17.29 -27.30
C ASN A 522 -19.30 -17.05 -27.20
N LYS A 523 -20.13 -18.10 -27.04
CA LYS A 523 -21.59 -17.94 -27.00
C LYS A 523 -22.11 -17.12 -25.82
N ALA A 524 -21.35 -17.03 -24.71
CA ALA A 524 -21.68 -16.21 -23.54
C ALA A 524 -21.27 -14.74 -23.71
N THR A 525 -20.31 -14.44 -24.59
CA THR A 525 -19.74 -13.10 -24.73
C THR A 525 -20.81 -12.08 -25.13
N ALA A 526 -20.83 -10.94 -24.44
CA ALA A 526 -21.80 -9.84 -24.63
C ALA A 526 -23.26 -10.22 -24.43
N LYS A 527 -23.54 -11.33 -23.72
CA LYS A 527 -24.90 -11.76 -23.39
C LYS A 527 -25.39 -11.16 -22.07
N PRO A 528 -26.72 -10.95 -21.94
CA PRO A 528 -27.31 -10.50 -20.68
C PRO A 528 -27.09 -11.49 -19.55
N LEU A 529 -26.71 -10.96 -18.38
CA LEU A 529 -26.63 -11.69 -17.10
C LEU A 529 -27.84 -11.33 -16.23
N LEU A 530 -28.51 -12.36 -15.76
CA LEU A 530 -29.64 -12.27 -14.82
C LEU A 530 -29.07 -12.59 -13.43
N GLY A 531 -28.68 -11.54 -12.72
CA GLY A 531 -28.09 -11.60 -11.37
C GLY A 531 -28.14 -10.23 -10.70
N ASN A 532 -27.69 -10.14 -9.48
CA ASN A 532 -27.85 -8.94 -8.63
C ASN A 532 -26.56 -8.16 -8.35
N LYS A 533 -25.42 -8.45 -9.03
CA LYS A 533 -24.15 -7.80 -8.72
C LYS A 533 -23.68 -6.83 -9.80
N LYS A 534 -23.13 -5.71 -9.34
CA LYS A 534 -22.62 -4.62 -10.18
C LYS A 534 -21.50 -5.05 -11.16
N ASN A 535 -20.72 -6.08 -10.84
CA ASN A 535 -19.54 -6.50 -11.61
C ASN A 535 -19.74 -7.82 -12.36
N GLU A 536 -20.95 -8.38 -12.39
CA GLU A 536 -21.20 -9.68 -13.08
C GLU A 536 -20.94 -9.59 -14.59
N MET A 537 -21.01 -8.40 -15.20
CA MET A 537 -20.68 -8.21 -16.61
C MET A 537 -19.24 -8.63 -16.97
N LEU A 538 -18.33 -8.69 -15.97
CA LEU A 538 -16.96 -9.19 -16.17
C LEU A 538 -16.94 -10.68 -16.56
N LEU A 539 -18.01 -11.43 -16.27
CA LEU A 539 -18.12 -12.85 -16.63
C LEU A 539 -18.41 -13.09 -18.11
N VAL A 540 -18.71 -12.04 -18.88
CA VAL A 540 -19.11 -12.12 -20.31
C VAL A 540 -18.50 -11.01 -21.16
N ASN A 541 -17.40 -10.40 -20.70
CA ASN A 541 -16.73 -9.30 -21.40
C ASN A 541 -15.59 -9.75 -22.34
N GLY A 542 -15.36 -11.06 -22.45
CA GLY A 542 -14.34 -11.62 -23.33
C GLY A 542 -12.92 -11.51 -22.83
N LEU A 543 -12.68 -10.94 -21.63
CA LEU A 543 -11.36 -10.81 -21.03
C LEU A 543 -11.09 -11.89 -19.99
N ARG A 544 -9.82 -12.24 -19.88
CA ARG A 544 -9.34 -13.18 -18.87
C ARG A 544 -8.58 -12.43 -17.79
N GLY A 545 -8.86 -12.75 -16.52
CA GLY A 545 -8.14 -12.20 -15.39
C GLY A 545 -6.68 -12.60 -15.33
N GLY A 546 -5.83 -11.70 -14.86
CA GLY A 546 -4.41 -11.93 -14.60
C GLY A 546 -4.15 -12.70 -13.30
N LEU A 547 -2.89 -12.77 -12.86
CA LEU A 547 -2.53 -13.40 -11.58
C LEU A 547 -2.70 -12.48 -10.36
N LYS A 548 -3.14 -11.25 -10.56
CA LYS A 548 -3.48 -10.30 -9.49
C LYS A 548 -4.99 -10.31 -9.27
N TYR A 549 -5.43 -10.94 -8.19
CA TYR A 549 -6.85 -11.12 -7.86
C TYR A 549 -7.63 -9.80 -7.67
N THR A 550 -6.94 -8.67 -7.65
CA THR A 550 -7.51 -7.32 -7.52
C THR A 550 -7.51 -6.54 -8.82
N ASP A 551 -7.07 -7.12 -9.93
CA ASP A 551 -7.26 -6.48 -11.24
C ASP A 551 -8.74 -6.40 -11.59
N PHE A 552 -9.08 -5.60 -12.62
CA PHE A 552 -10.47 -5.25 -12.91
C PHE A 552 -11.23 -6.30 -13.73
N GLU A 553 -10.58 -7.42 -14.09
CA GLU A 553 -11.18 -8.54 -14.81
C GLU A 553 -11.76 -9.63 -13.90
N TRP A 554 -11.65 -9.48 -12.56
CA TRP A 554 -12.13 -10.45 -11.60
C TRP A 554 -13.46 -10.04 -10.97
N CYS A 555 -14.50 -10.83 -11.18
CA CYS A 555 -15.75 -10.75 -10.44
C CYS A 555 -15.61 -11.51 -9.12
N ASN A 556 -15.78 -10.84 -7.98
CA ASN A 556 -15.51 -11.40 -6.65
C ASN A 556 -16.77 -11.59 -5.79
N TRP A 557 -16.72 -12.60 -4.93
CA TRP A 557 -17.70 -12.86 -3.87
C TRP A 557 -16.98 -13.05 -2.55
N SER A 558 -17.34 -12.24 -1.56
CA SER A 558 -16.62 -12.09 -0.30
C SER A 558 -17.17 -12.95 0.85
N ARG A 559 -18.10 -13.87 0.63
CA ARG A 559 -18.71 -14.70 1.69
C ARG A 559 -19.00 -16.11 1.20
N ASN A 560 -19.15 -17.03 2.17
CA ASN A 560 -19.47 -18.44 2.01
C ASN A 560 -20.83 -18.75 1.35
N ASP A 561 -21.52 -17.74 0.83
CA ASP A 561 -22.85 -17.89 0.27
C ASP A 561 -22.80 -18.64 -1.07
N SER A 562 -23.88 -19.30 -1.37
CA SER A 562 -24.13 -19.85 -2.68
C SER A 562 -24.20 -18.71 -3.70
N ILE A 563 -23.30 -18.74 -4.66
CA ILE A 563 -23.25 -17.81 -5.79
C ILE A 563 -24.15 -18.39 -6.88
N SER A 564 -25.05 -17.59 -7.44
CA SER A 564 -25.86 -18.03 -8.60
C SER A 564 -26.06 -16.86 -9.55
N PHE A 565 -25.81 -17.10 -10.83
CA PHE A 565 -26.12 -16.19 -11.93
C PHE A 565 -26.60 -16.98 -13.15
N THR A 566 -27.33 -16.31 -14.03
CA THR A 566 -27.89 -16.94 -15.24
C THR A 566 -27.52 -16.10 -16.48
N ILE A 567 -27.04 -16.76 -17.54
CA ILE A 567 -26.73 -16.16 -18.82
C ILE A 567 -27.93 -16.40 -19.73
N ASP A 568 -28.52 -15.34 -20.31
CA ASP A 568 -29.50 -15.42 -21.36
C ASP A 568 -28.81 -15.36 -22.74
N LEU A 569 -28.74 -16.47 -23.44
CA LEU A 569 -28.12 -16.56 -24.78
C LEU A 569 -28.95 -15.82 -25.86
N LEU A 570 -30.10 -15.25 -25.50
CA LEU A 570 -31.06 -14.54 -26.35
C LEU A 570 -31.78 -15.44 -27.40
N GLY A 571 -31.39 -16.69 -27.47
CA GLY A 571 -31.95 -17.70 -28.34
C GLY A 571 -31.55 -19.09 -27.89
N LYS A 572 -32.22 -20.10 -28.48
CA LYS A 572 -31.85 -21.49 -28.20
C LYS A 572 -30.60 -21.85 -29.02
N GLU A 573 -29.53 -22.18 -28.30
CA GLU A 573 -28.20 -22.51 -28.84
C GLU A 573 -27.84 -23.96 -28.54
N LYS A 574 -27.09 -24.63 -29.41
CA LYS A 574 -26.48 -25.93 -29.14
C LYS A 574 -25.22 -25.73 -28.33
N LEU A 575 -25.14 -26.35 -27.15
CA LEU A 575 -24.09 -26.14 -26.16
C LEU A 575 -23.24 -27.41 -26.02
N ASN A 576 -21.95 -27.32 -26.35
CA ASN A 576 -21.04 -28.46 -26.32
C ASN A 576 -20.20 -28.49 -25.05
N LYS A 577 -19.72 -27.31 -24.63
CA LYS A 577 -18.82 -27.20 -23.47
C LYS A 577 -19.08 -25.92 -22.68
N PHE A 578 -19.03 -26.02 -21.36
CA PHE A 578 -18.99 -24.91 -20.45
C PHE A 578 -17.60 -24.84 -19.82
N ALA A 579 -17.06 -23.65 -19.61
CA ALA A 579 -15.90 -23.42 -18.76
C ALA A 579 -16.00 -22.08 -18.05
N ILE A 580 -15.35 -21.97 -16.89
CA ILE A 580 -15.24 -20.74 -16.10
C ILE A 580 -13.85 -20.64 -15.50
N GLY A 581 -13.23 -19.46 -15.60
CA GLY A 581 -11.94 -19.21 -14.99
C GLY A 581 -12.05 -18.79 -13.54
N CYS A 582 -11.13 -19.30 -12.71
CA CYS A 582 -11.05 -18.99 -11.30
C CYS A 582 -9.58 -18.79 -10.88
N ILE A 583 -9.30 -17.80 -10.05
CA ILE A 583 -7.98 -17.58 -9.47
C ILE A 583 -7.90 -18.18 -8.06
N THR A 584 -6.76 -18.76 -7.75
CA THR A 584 -6.31 -19.05 -6.39
C THR A 584 -5.18 -18.09 -6.05
N ASN A 585 -5.25 -17.46 -4.86
CA ASN A 585 -4.16 -16.76 -4.22
C ASN A 585 -4.16 -17.16 -2.73
N TYR A 586 -3.37 -18.20 -2.41
CA TYR A 586 -3.35 -18.82 -1.09
C TYR A 586 -3.09 -17.78 0.01
N GLY A 587 -2.07 -16.94 -0.16
CA GLY A 587 -1.69 -15.94 0.85
C GLY A 587 -2.77 -14.91 1.14
N MET A 588 -3.68 -14.69 0.21
CA MET A 588 -4.78 -13.72 0.38
C MET A 588 -6.12 -14.37 0.72
N GLY A 589 -6.15 -15.71 0.93
CA GLY A 589 -7.40 -16.43 1.21
C GLY A 589 -8.37 -16.41 0.05
N VAL A 590 -7.86 -16.37 -1.19
CA VAL A 590 -8.65 -16.48 -2.42
C VAL A 590 -8.52 -17.91 -2.91
N HIS A 591 -9.64 -18.61 -3.02
CA HIS A 591 -9.65 -20.03 -3.33
C HIS A 591 -10.75 -20.36 -4.34
N LYS A 592 -10.60 -21.50 -5.04
CA LYS A 592 -11.67 -22.05 -5.85
C LYS A 592 -12.87 -22.45 -4.97
N PRO A 593 -14.09 -22.48 -5.53
CA PRO A 593 -15.26 -22.94 -4.80
C PRO A 593 -15.17 -24.41 -4.42
N LYS A 594 -15.97 -24.84 -3.45
CA LYS A 594 -16.14 -26.24 -3.10
C LYS A 594 -16.90 -27.02 -4.17
N MET A 595 -17.81 -26.31 -4.87
CA MET A 595 -18.67 -26.92 -5.90
C MET A 595 -19.01 -25.89 -6.96
N ILE A 596 -19.09 -26.30 -8.22
CA ILE A 596 -19.68 -25.57 -9.37
C ILE A 596 -20.71 -26.48 -10.01
N ARG A 597 -21.97 -26.03 -10.10
CA ARG A 597 -23.08 -26.69 -10.80
C ARG A 597 -23.51 -25.88 -11.99
N VAL A 598 -23.75 -26.55 -13.10
CA VAL A 598 -24.29 -25.94 -14.35
C VAL A 598 -25.64 -26.57 -14.67
N GLU A 599 -26.62 -25.73 -14.96
CA GLU A 599 -27.97 -26.09 -15.30
C GLU A 599 -28.42 -25.29 -16.53
N VAL A 600 -29.32 -25.85 -17.33
CA VAL A 600 -29.84 -25.20 -18.50
C VAL A 600 -31.38 -25.14 -18.48
N SER A 601 -31.93 -24.15 -19.19
CA SER A 601 -33.37 -23.94 -19.29
C SER A 601 -33.74 -23.29 -20.62
N ASP A 602 -34.98 -23.52 -21.08
CA ASP A 602 -35.55 -22.82 -22.23
C ASP A 602 -36.44 -21.63 -21.80
N ASP A 603 -36.99 -21.67 -20.58
CA ASP A 603 -37.99 -20.72 -20.08
C ASP A 603 -37.56 -19.90 -18.86
N ASN A 604 -36.31 -20.09 -18.37
CA ASN A 604 -35.76 -19.51 -17.15
C ASN A 604 -36.56 -19.86 -15.88
N ARG A 605 -37.33 -20.93 -15.90
CA ARG A 605 -38.14 -21.41 -14.76
C ARG A 605 -37.82 -22.86 -14.44
N THR A 606 -37.87 -23.74 -15.43
CA THR A 606 -37.55 -25.14 -15.26
C THR A 606 -36.12 -25.41 -15.72
N TYR A 607 -35.29 -25.89 -14.81
CA TYR A 607 -33.89 -26.14 -15.09
C TYR A 607 -33.53 -27.62 -15.05
N CYS A 608 -32.75 -28.06 -16.03
CA CYS A 608 -32.15 -29.38 -16.08
C CYS A 608 -30.68 -29.31 -15.74
N ALA A 609 -30.21 -30.13 -14.80
CA ALA A 609 -28.80 -30.19 -14.43
C ALA A 609 -27.98 -30.83 -15.55
N ILE A 610 -26.90 -30.17 -15.95
CA ILE A 610 -25.87 -30.70 -16.86
C ILE A 610 -24.81 -31.46 -16.09
N GLY A 611 -24.31 -30.91 -15.02
CA GLY A 611 -23.29 -31.53 -14.21
C GLY A 611 -22.84 -30.68 -13.04
N GLU A 612 -21.98 -31.29 -12.24
CA GLU A 612 -21.41 -30.68 -11.03
C GLU A 612 -19.92 -31.02 -10.89
N LEU A 613 -19.10 -30.04 -10.61
CA LEU A 613 -17.70 -30.19 -10.25
C LEU A 613 -17.57 -30.05 -8.74
N ASN A 614 -17.00 -31.05 -8.09
CA ASN A 614 -16.74 -31.04 -6.65
C ASN A 614 -15.23 -31.09 -6.41
N PHE A 615 -14.74 -30.32 -5.45
CA PHE A 615 -13.32 -30.19 -5.16
C PHE A 615 -13.04 -30.61 -3.72
N SER A 616 -11.95 -31.36 -3.52
CA SER A 616 -11.46 -31.76 -2.20
C SER A 616 -10.82 -30.55 -1.47
N LEU A 617 -10.70 -30.66 -0.15
CA LEU A 617 -10.05 -29.61 0.66
C LEU A 617 -8.58 -29.40 0.26
N GLU A 618 -7.87 -30.48 -0.11
CA GLU A 618 -6.49 -30.41 -0.59
C GLU A 618 -6.39 -29.60 -1.90
N GLU A 619 -7.32 -29.82 -2.84
CA GLU A 619 -7.37 -29.07 -4.08
C GLU A 619 -7.75 -27.60 -3.86
N ILE A 620 -8.67 -27.32 -2.92
CA ILE A 620 -9.14 -25.94 -2.60
C ILE A 620 -8.00 -25.14 -2.00
N TYR A 621 -7.32 -25.70 -0.99
CA TYR A 621 -6.26 -25.01 -0.24
C TYR A 621 -4.85 -25.29 -0.77
N LYS A 622 -4.74 -25.61 -2.06
CA LYS A 622 -3.44 -25.72 -2.73
C LYS A 622 -2.68 -24.39 -2.66
N GLU A 623 -1.42 -24.45 -2.24
CA GLU A 623 -0.57 -23.28 -2.12
C GLU A 623 -0.19 -22.67 -3.47
N GLY A 624 0.06 -21.36 -3.47
CA GLY A 624 0.51 -20.62 -4.64
C GLY A 624 -0.48 -19.58 -5.14
N THR A 625 -0.13 -18.98 -6.27
CA THR A 625 -1.00 -18.08 -7.04
C THR A 625 -1.09 -18.61 -8.46
N PHE A 626 -2.29 -18.96 -8.90
CA PHE A 626 -2.52 -19.53 -10.23
C PHE A 626 -3.99 -19.35 -10.65
N ARG A 627 -4.22 -19.37 -11.97
CA ARG A 627 -5.53 -19.37 -12.58
C ARG A 627 -5.79 -20.73 -13.21
N ASN A 628 -7.00 -21.26 -13.06
CA ASN A 628 -7.47 -22.48 -13.72
C ASN A 628 -8.83 -22.27 -14.35
N ASP A 629 -9.08 -22.99 -15.44
CA ASP A 629 -10.39 -23.14 -16.05
C ASP A 629 -11.02 -24.44 -15.61
N TYR A 630 -12.25 -24.36 -15.10
CA TYR A 630 -13.05 -25.52 -14.71
C TYR A 630 -14.13 -25.74 -15.74
N SER A 631 -14.16 -26.91 -16.36
CA SER A 631 -15.01 -27.19 -17.50
C SER A 631 -15.90 -28.41 -17.33
N LEU A 632 -17.08 -28.37 -17.97
CA LEU A 632 -18.04 -29.47 -18.08
C LEU A 632 -18.40 -29.66 -19.56
N ASP A 633 -18.52 -30.94 -19.97
CA ASP A 633 -19.13 -31.32 -21.25
C ASP A 633 -20.65 -31.13 -21.14
N MET A 634 -21.23 -30.43 -22.08
CA MET A 634 -22.66 -30.17 -22.14
C MET A 634 -23.42 -31.11 -23.10
N GLY A 635 -22.72 -32.05 -23.73
CA GLY A 635 -23.30 -33.12 -24.53
C GLY A 635 -24.08 -32.65 -25.76
N GLY A 636 -23.86 -31.40 -26.21
CA GLY A 636 -24.62 -30.84 -27.35
C GLY A 636 -26.08 -30.49 -27.01
N VAL A 637 -26.41 -30.29 -25.74
CA VAL A 637 -27.76 -29.88 -25.32
C VAL A 637 -28.14 -28.54 -25.93
N SER A 638 -29.41 -28.38 -26.28
CA SER A 638 -29.94 -27.12 -26.81
C SER A 638 -30.72 -26.37 -25.73
N ALA A 639 -30.32 -25.15 -25.42
CA ALA A 639 -30.98 -24.33 -24.39
C ALA A 639 -30.77 -22.82 -24.66
N ARG A 640 -31.62 -21.99 -24.04
CA ARG A 640 -31.50 -20.53 -24.08
C ARG A 640 -30.80 -19.98 -22.85
N TYR A 641 -31.04 -20.55 -21.67
CA TYR A 641 -30.49 -20.06 -20.39
C TYR A 641 -29.49 -21.05 -19.83
N VAL A 642 -28.37 -20.51 -19.33
CA VAL A 642 -27.34 -21.29 -18.63
C VAL A 642 -27.19 -20.70 -17.23
N ARG A 643 -27.57 -21.47 -16.20
CA ARG A 643 -27.41 -21.08 -14.82
C ARG A 643 -26.17 -21.74 -14.20
N VAL A 644 -25.34 -20.92 -13.56
CA VAL A 644 -24.16 -21.35 -12.83
C VAL A 644 -24.39 -21.12 -11.34
N THR A 645 -24.20 -22.17 -10.55
CA THR A 645 -24.27 -22.07 -9.08
C THR A 645 -22.93 -22.56 -8.51
N ALA A 646 -22.33 -21.78 -7.61
CA ALA A 646 -21.10 -22.17 -6.92
C ALA A 646 -21.25 -22.06 -5.39
N LYS A 647 -20.61 -22.96 -4.64
CA LYS A 647 -20.56 -22.93 -3.19
C LYS A 647 -19.17 -22.57 -2.73
N GLY A 648 -19.06 -21.63 -1.79
CA GLY A 648 -17.82 -21.19 -1.18
C GLY A 648 -17.05 -22.31 -0.47
N ALA A 649 -15.71 -22.12 -0.35
CA ALA A 649 -14.83 -23.07 0.30
C ALA A 649 -14.98 -23.14 1.83
N GLY A 650 -15.59 -22.13 2.43
CA GLY A 650 -15.74 -22.05 3.88
C GLY A 650 -14.65 -21.25 4.56
N ILE A 651 -14.32 -21.63 5.77
CA ILE A 651 -13.30 -21.00 6.62
C ILE A 651 -11.94 -21.63 6.33
N CYS A 652 -10.90 -20.80 6.16
CA CYS A 652 -9.53 -21.25 6.00
C CYS A 652 -9.08 -22.11 7.20
N PRO A 653 -8.41 -23.26 6.97
CA PRO A 653 -8.00 -24.18 8.02
C PRO A 653 -6.95 -23.55 8.96
N LYS A 654 -6.73 -24.19 10.11
CA LYS A 654 -5.86 -23.67 11.18
C LYS A 654 -4.39 -23.55 10.80
N ASP A 655 -3.93 -24.35 9.85
CA ASP A 655 -2.57 -24.36 9.31
C ASP A 655 -2.39 -23.44 8.11
N HIS A 656 -3.45 -22.75 7.69
CA HIS A 656 -3.41 -21.74 6.64
C HIS A 656 -2.69 -20.48 7.13
N VAL A 657 -2.06 -19.70 6.21
CA VAL A 657 -1.44 -18.42 6.55
C VAL A 657 -2.46 -17.36 7.02
N ARG A 658 -3.74 -17.58 6.74
CA ARG A 658 -4.89 -16.78 7.24
C ARG A 658 -5.89 -17.70 7.95
N PRO A 659 -5.54 -18.24 9.11
CA PRO A 659 -6.41 -19.16 9.82
C PRO A 659 -7.71 -18.45 10.25
N ASP A 660 -8.80 -19.22 10.28
CA ASP A 660 -10.11 -18.77 10.75
C ASP A 660 -10.76 -17.61 9.94
N GLN A 661 -10.17 -17.20 8.80
CA GLN A 661 -10.75 -16.21 7.87
C GLN A 661 -11.60 -16.91 6.79
N GLU A 662 -12.64 -16.21 6.32
CA GLU A 662 -13.47 -16.69 5.21
C GLU A 662 -12.71 -16.73 3.89
N ALA A 663 -12.79 -17.85 3.18
CA ALA A 663 -12.26 -17.99 1.83
C ALA A 663 -13.12 -17.19 0.84
N ARG A 664 -12.45 -16.49 -0.07
CA ARG A 664 -13.09 -15.67 -1.12
C ARG A 664 -12.99 -16.35 -2.47
N ILE A 665 -14.01 -16.15 -3.31
CA ILE A 665 -14.07 -16.69 -4.68
C ILE A 665 -13.97 -15.54 -5.68
N TYR A 666 -13.19 -15.75 -6.74
CA TYR A 666 -13.04 -14.83 -7.85
C TYR A 666 -13.14 -15.59 -9.18
N PHE A 667 -14.10 -15.20 -10.00
CA PHE A 667 -14.25 -15.68 -11.38
C PHE A 667 -13.96 -14.58 -12.40
N ASP A 668 -13.41 -14.96 -13.58
CA ASP A 668 -13.20 -14.02 -14.70
C ASP A 668 -14.27 -14.20 -15.78
N GLU A 669 -14.06 -15.05 -16.74
CA GLU A 669 -14.89 -15.20 -17.93
C GLU A 669 -15.60 -16.55 -17.93
N VAL A 670 -16.89 -16.54 -18.33
CA VAL A 670 -17.63 -17.75 -18.70
C VAL A 670 -17.48 -18.01 -20.19
N MET A 671 -17.05 -19.21 -20.52
CA MET A 671 -16.84 -19.65 -21.89
C MET A 671 -17.84 -20.77 -22.24
N ILE A 672 -18.66 -20.56 -23.28
CA ILE A 672 -19.64 -21.53 -23.79
C ILE A 672 -19.35 -21.79 -25.25
N GLU A 673 -19.16 -23.06 -25.62
CA GLU A 673 -18.91 -23.51 -26.98
C GLU A 673 -20.14 -24.20 -27.59
#